data_030583adaefa13a070bd7254e3fb86cd
#
_entry.id   030583adaefa13a070bd7254e3fb86cd
#
_cell.length_a   1.000
_cell.length_b   1.000
_cell.length_c   1.000
_cell.angle_alpha   90.00
_cell.angle_beta   90.00
_cell.angle_gamma   90.00
#
_symmetry.space_group_name_H-M   'P 1'
#
loop_
_entity.id
_entity.type
_entity.pdbx_description
1 polymer ?
#
loop_
_entity_poly.entity_id
_entity_poly.type
_entity_poly.pdbx_seq_one_letter_code
_entity_poly.pdbx_strand_id
1 'polypeptide(L)'
;MDNELLKTIETQNAIGSCDVFISYKSDEIDFVSRLFYELKENQIKAWFDKDILHEFVGHEYASIIQKGIDNSELFLLIYTKEVEESPFIIENELGYAKKTGKKILVYVKDDIDLNKMKPKMKEMLSGIQWLANEKIAQHIPGYLEAIEEEKKRVDLAESVNDLSKHFSIFTDQNLFLIRIEIQRILKRDTPYGDYNVLCHGDAVYKWENINLTVIPKGFFIPIPEERSEQMSNIHFSSPKEKYKKDFDEIEKLKKDINIDLECIKKLLFDFITEYYDIKKVFDWLKTNRSEYLQGYTRENFDIDSFIKIAATVTCDVFLRQVEKEKKTMFNGAMTGLYDIIDDRTRNTEQHLLDIELYYSDYFTFKCMVEMYHILRSVKDCFNQINKTNVNKFAPFLCSLGMGGFVITNQDYNLNMVWVKRSDSISAGNMWHFSYDETSSIVKDCVRESNSSIINQEYEKDEIKPILKDKNNCVHINARRYMERGIWEEVGLSPDMLTDRQGILEIGIIKSDRLEVELLSYCIVDLPSSPSLLEQMAIYRNLAPDNYLEIAKTEFIPMAQIHKKYTGRLLTPEANHLAKFLDKMISDWDKKNKGIKISKSAVIKPGAKLGKNCIVEDYSIIESNSIIGNECKIHKNVYIDDGVVVGNKVKIQNNNSIYKGVCLDDGVFVGTNVCFINDKYPRAILRNGEKVGEKDWNLKETHVCYGASIGAGSTIMCGVTIGKWAMVAAGSVVLEDVPEGVMVAGNPARIIKKDIKY
;
A
#
# COMPACT_ATOMS: atom_id res chain seq x y z
N MET A 1 31.39 -29.93 29.14
CA MET A 1 30.61 -28.68 29.19
C MET A 1 31.31 -27.75 30.18
N ASP A 2 31.77 -26.57 29.72
CA ASP A 2 32.69 -25.73 30.46
C ASP A 2 32.04 -25.08 31.71
N ASN A 3 32.77 -25.16 32.84
CA ASN A 3 32.41 -24.48 34.10
C ASN A 3 32.24 -22.94 33.94
N GLU A 4 32.77 -22.37 32.89
CA GLU A 4 32.63 -20.95 32.56
C GLU A 4 31.26 -20.61 31.97
N LEU A 5 30.62 -21.54 31.20
CA LEU A 5 29.26 -21.40 30.70
C LEU A 5 28.24 -21.40 31.86
N LEU A 6 28.43 -22.32 32.83
CA LEU A 6 27.58 -22.39 34.03
C LEU A 6 27.64 -21.11 34.85
N LYS A 7 28.84 -20.56 35.09
CA LYS A 7 29.02 -19.29 35.81
C LYS A 7 28.42 -18.09 35.06
N THR A 8 28.48 -18.05 33.72
CA THR A 8 27.93 -16.96 32.92
C THR A 8 26.40 -17.01 32.94
N ILE A 9 25.82 -18.21 32.93
CA ILE A 9 24.37 -18.44 32.97
C ILE A 9 23.84 -18.12 34.40
N GLU A 10 24.55 -18.49 35.45
CA GLU A 10 24.19 -18.16 36.85
C GLU A 10 24.23 -16.63 37.09
N THR A 11 25.15 -15.91 36.49
CA THR A 11 25.24 -14.44 36.62
C THR A 11 24.17 -13.70 35.76
N GLN A 12 23.69 -14.28 34.65
CA GLN A 12 22.60 -13.73 33.85
C GLN A 12 21.22 -14.09 34.41
N ASN A 13 21.09 -15.15 35.21
CA ASN A 13 19.85 -15.54 35.90
C ASN A 13 19.40 -14.55 37.00
N ALA A 14 20.20 -13.59 37.36
CA ALA A 14 19.77 -12.43 38.13
C ALA A 14 19.09 -11.40 37.23
N ILE A 15 17.90 -11.74 36.70
CA ILE A 15 16.79 -10.83 36.32
C ILE A 15 17.26 -9.47 35.74
N GLY A 16 18.10 -9.48 34.72
CA GLY A 16 18.43 -8.30 33.93
C GLY A 16 17.75 -8.35 32.54
N SER A 17 17.56 -7.19 31.88
CA SER A 17 17.09 -7.15 30.51
C SER A 17 18.01 -7.94 29.58
N CYS A 18 17.44 -8.76 28.70
CA CYS A 18 18.16 -9.44 27.61
C CYS A 18 17.62 -9.01 26.26
N ASP A 19 18.45 -9.18 25.23
CA ASP A 19 18.06 -8.79 23.87
C ASP A 19 17.18 -9.88 23.24
N VAL A 20 17.52 -11.16 23.48
CA VAL A 20 16.86 -12.30 22.85
C VAL A 20 16.53 -13.40 23.86
N PHE A 21 15.27 -13.82 23.91
CA PHE A 21 14.85 -15.06 24.57
C PHE A 21 14.78 -16.17 23.52
N ILE A 22 15.46 -17.30 23.74
CA ILE A 22 15.50 -18.44 22.82
C ILE A 22 14.65 -19.58 23.37
N SER A 23 13.56 -19.89 22.68
CA SER A 23 12.67 -21.04 22.94
C SER A 23 13.05 -22.20 22.01
N TYR A 24 13.18 -23.40 22.55
CA TYR A 24 13.64 -24.56 21.80
C TYR A 24 13.21 -25.88 22.46
N LYS A 25 13.28 -26.99 21.71
CA LYS A 25 13.12 -28.33 22.25
C LYS A 25 14.46 -28.84 22.84
N SER A 26 14.41 -29.52 23.97
CA SER A 26 15.62 -30.00 24.73
C SER A 26 16.67 -30.71 23.85
N ASP A 27 16.22 -31.40 22.80
CA ASP A 27 17.10 -32.12 21.86
C ASP A 27 17.99 -31.16 21.03
N GLU A 28 17.66 -29.87 21.02
CA GLU A 28 18.37 -28.83 20.27
C GLU A 28 19.42 -28.07 21.10
N ILE A 29 19.70 -28.51 22.31
CA ILE A 29 20.60 -27.82 23.27
C ILE A 29 21.98 -27.53 22.70
N ASP A 30 22.55 -28.43 21.89
CA ASP A 30 23.88 -28.25 21.30
C ASP A 30 23.88 -27.17 20.21
N PHE A 31 22.79 -27.06 19.45
CA PHE A 31 22.61 -26.01 18.48
C PHE A 31 22.41 -24.66 19.18
N VAL A 32 21.52 -24.61 20.15
CA VAL A 32 21.21 -23.38 20.89
C VAL A 32 22.43 -22.87 21.67
N SER A 33 23.23 -23.77 22.22
CA SER A 33 24.47 -23.40 22.94
C SER A 33 25.48 -22.74 21.96
N ARG A 34 25.64 -23.26 20.76
CA ARG A 34 26.50 -22.63 19.74
C ARG A 34 25.96 -21.27 19.33
N LEU A 35 24.67 -21.19 19.03
CA LEU A 35 24.00 -19.93 18.71
C LEU A 35 24.17 -18.87 19.82
N PHE A 36 24.05 -19.28 21.08
CA PHE A 36 24.26 -18.40 22.22
C PHE A 36 25.67 -17.80 22.23
N TYR A 37 26.71 -18.61 21.95
CA TYR A 37 28.08 -18.09 21.86
C TYR A 37 28.27 -17.15 20.69
N GLU A 38 27.70 -17.47 19.53
CA GLU A 38 27.76 -16.58 18.35
C GLU A 38 27.08 -15.24 18.63
N LEU A 39 25.94 -15.25 19.32
CA LEU A 39 25.26 -14.02 19.74
C LEU A 39 26.09 -13.20 20.73
N LYS A 40 26.71 -13.88 21.70
CA LYS A 40 27.59 -13.25 22.68
C LYS A 40 28.83 -12.61 22.04
N GLU A 41 29.44 -13.25 21.05
CA GLU A 41 30.55 -12.67 20.27
C GLU A 41 30.11 -11.39 19.52
N ASN A 42 28.85 -11.32 19.12
CA ASN A 42 28.25 -10.14 18.51
C ASN A 42 27.68 -9.14 19.55
N GLN A 43 28.03 -9.29 20.84
CA GLN A 43 27.61 -8.42 21.96
C GLN A 43 26.09 -8.44 22.22
N ILE A 44 25.37 -9.46 21.78
CA ILE A 44 23.93 -9.64 21.98
C ILE A 44 23.72 -10.51 23.22
N LYS A 45 22.90 -10.01 24.16
CA LYS A 45 22.54 -10.73 25.37
C LYS A 45 21.37 -11.68 25.08
N ALA A 46 21.65 -12.95 24.94
CA ALA A 46 20.62 -13.97 24.80
C ALA A 46 20.33 -14.69 26.10
N TRP A 47 19.11 -15.12 26.30
CA TRP A 47 18.68 -15.99 27.38
C TRP A 47 17.98 -17.22 26.81
N PHE A 48 18.30 -18.39 27.30
CA PHE A 48 17.62 -19.65 26.99
C PHE A 48 17.53 -20.51 28.20
N ASP A 49 16.48 -21.34 28.24
CA ASP A 49 16.34 -22.32 29.31
C ASP A 49 17.31 -23.47 29.11
N LYS A 50 18.17 -23.67 30.06
CA LYS A 50 19.03 -24.82 30.12
C LYS A 50 18.52 -25.72 31.20
N ASP A 51 18.39 -27.01 30.97
CA ASP A 51 18.10 -28.16 31.90
C ASP A 51 18.27 -27.95 33.41
N ILE A 52 18.17 -26.73 33.92
CA ILE A 52 18.01 -26.41 35.36
C ILE A 52 16.72 -27.05 35.91
N LEU A 53 15.96 -27.62 35.02
CA LEU A 53 14.60 -28.10 35.13
C LEU A 53 14.36 -29.36 35.90
N HIS A 54 15.39 -30.15 36.12
CA HIS A 54 15.23 -31.33 36.97
C HIS A 54 15.05 -30.99 38.45
N GLU A 55 15.33 -29.75 38.86
CA GLU A 55 15.19 -29.31 40.25
C GLU A 55 13.93 -28.47 40.55
N PHE A 56 13.24 -27.92 39.54
CA PHE A 56 12.05 -27.09 39.76
C PHE A 56 10.80 -27.71 39.10
N VAL A 57 10.02 -28.40 39.91
CA VAL A 57 8.75 -28.99 39.48
C VAL A 57 7.60 -28.05 39.84
N GLY A 58 6.84 -27.55 38.84
CA GLY A 58 5.54 -26.91 39.06
C GLY A 58 5.43 -25.43 38.64
N HIS A 59 4.49 -24.70 39.25
CA HIS A 59 4.10 -23.33 38.90
C HIS A 59 5.23 -22.28 38.90
N GLU A 60 6.30 -22.48 39.64
CA GLU A 60 7.43 -21.52 39.68
C GLU A 60 8.22 -21.48 38.38
N TYR A 61 8.33 -22.61 37.70
CA TYR A 61 9.05 -22.69 36.42
C TYR A 61 8.42 -21.85 35.32
N ALA A 62 7.12 -21.97 35.12
CA ALA A 62 6.40 -21.16 34.13
C ALA A 62 6.56 -19.65 34.41
N SER A 63 6.61 -19.26 35.68
CA SER A 63 6.83 -17.87 36.09
C SER A 63 8.23 -17.35 35.73
N ILE A 64 9.27 -18.19 35.82
CA ILE A 64 10.66 -17.84 35.46
C ILE A 64 10.76 -17.63 33.95
N ILE A 65 10.17 -18.53 33.16
CA ILE A 65 10.11 -18.42 31.69
C ILE A 65 9.38 -17.15 31.27
N GLN A 66 8.22 -16.88 31.85
CA GLN A 66 7.45 -15.67 31.55
C GLN A 66 8.25 -14.40 31.88
N LYS A 67 8.97 -14.35 32.97
CA LYS A 67 9.87 -13.23 33.28
C LYS A 67 11.03 -13.10 32.29
N GLY A 68 11.59 -14.22 31.83
CA GLY A 68 12.61 -14.20 30.76
C GLY A 68 12.06 -13.62 29.46
N ILE A 69 10.84 -14.02 29.09
CA ILE A 69 10.14 -13.47 27.93
C ILE A 69 9.85 -11.98 28.13
N ASP A 70 9.32 -11.57 29.28
CA ASP A 70 8.99 -10.17 29.56
C ASP A 70 10.23 -9.26 29.52
N ASN A 71 11.38 -9.74 29.97
CA ASN A 71 12.63 -8.99 30.01
C ASN A 71 13.43 -9.03 28.69
N SER A 72 12.95 -9.74 27.66
CA SER A 72 13.59 -9.79 26.34
C SER A 72 13.01 -8.78 25.38
N GLU A 73 13.77 -8.38 24.37
CA GLU A 73 13.30 -7.58 23.24
C GLU A 73 12.72 -8.46 22.14
N LEU A 74 13.34 -9.59 21.86
CA LEU A 74 12.99 -10.55 20.82
C LEU A 74 12.76 -11.93 21.39
N PHE A 75 11.67 -12.60 21.00
CA PHE A 75 11.42 -14.01 21.26
C PHE A 75 11.81 -14.81 20.02
N LEU A 76 12.81 -15.66 20.12
CA LEU A 76 13.31 -16.54 19.06
C LEU A 76 12.86 -17.97 19.30
N LEU A 77 12.02 -18.51 18.42
CA LEU A 77 11.65 -19.93 18.43
C LEU A 77 12.56 -20.73 17.50
N ILE A 78 13.30 -21.71 18.03
CA ILE A 78 13.97 -22.72 17.22
C ILE A 78 12.95 -23.81 16.89
N TYR A 79 12.44 -23.77 15.68
CA TYR A 79 11.37 -24.66 15.27
C TYR A 79 11.92 -25.94 14.65
N THR A 80 11.55 -27.06 15.23
CA THR A 80 11.69 -28.42 14.72
C THR A 80 10.32 -29.10 14.76
N LYS A 81 10.16 -30.25 14.10
CA LYS A 81 8.89 -30.97 14.10
C LYS A 81 8.47 -31.42 15.51
N GLU A 82 9.44 -31.68 16.37
CA GLU A 82 9.23 -32.09 17.77
C GLU A 82 8.66 -30.98 18.65
N VAL A 83 8.82 -29.71 18.26
CA VAL A 83 8.18 -28.57 18.93
C VAL A 83 6.66 -28.66 18.87
N GLU A 84 6.10 -29.21 17.79
CA GLU A 84 4.65 -29.42 17.63
C GLU A 84 4.07 -30.39 18.67
N GLU A 85 4.90 -31.23 19.29
CA GLU A 85 4.52 -32.19 20.32
C GLU A 85 4.73 -31.64 21.74
N SER A 86 5.20 -30.39 21.90
CA SER A 86 5.44 -29.78 23.20
C SER A 86 4.35 -28.79 23.60
N PRO A 87 3.35 -29.19 24.41
CA PRO A 87 2.32 -28.28 24.90
C PRO A 87 2.93 -27.09 25.68
N PHE A 88 4.06 -27.33 26.38
CA PHE A 88 4.69 -26.29 27.17
C PHE A 88 5.23 -25.15 26.28
N ILE A 89 5.98 -25.46 25.23
CA ILE A 89 6.51 -24.45 24.30
C ILE A 89 5.35 -23.73 23.62
N ILE A 90 4.33 -24.47 23.17
CA ILE A 90 3.19 -23.89 22.44
C ILE A 90 2.36 -22.96 23.33
N GLU A 91 2.03 -23.37 24.54
CA GLU A 91 1.06 -22.65 25.38
C GLU A 91 1.73 -21.67 26.35
N ASN A 92 2.82 -22.08 27.02
CA ASN A 92 3.46 -21.27 28.07
C ASN A 92 4.55 -20.34 27.55
N GLU A 93 5.20 -20.65 26.43
CA GLU A 93 6.25 -19.79 25.87
C GLU A 93 5.72 -18.99 24.68
N LEU A 94 5.46 -19.65 23.55
CA LEU A 94 4.96 -18.99 22.34
C LEU A 94 3.59 -18.32 22.56
N GLY A 95 2.66 -19.00 23.24
CA GLY A 95 1.35 -18.46 23.57
C GLY A 95 1.43 -17.24 24.47
N TYR A 96 2.34 -17.26 25.47
CA TYR A 96 2.58 -16.13 26.35
C TYR A 96 3.25 -14.97 25.59
N ALA A 97 4.27 -15.23 24.79
CA ALA A 97 4.94 -14.22 23.98
C ALA A 97 3.95 -13.51 23.03
N LYS A 98 3.04 -14.26 22.39
CA LYS A 98 1.94 -13.66 21.57
C LYS A 98 1.00 -12.81 22.41
N LYS A 99 0.56 -13.31 23.55
CA LYS A 99 -0.38 -12.61 24.45
C LYS A 99 0.19 -11.30 24.98
N THR A 100 1.50 -11.25 25.22
CA THR A 100 2.19 -10.06 25.75
C THR A 100 2.71 -9.14 24.64
N GLY A 101 2.44 -9.46 23.36
CA GLY A 101 2.84 -8.63 22.22
C GLY A 101 4.34 -8.64 21.94
N LYS A 102 5.06 -9.70 22.38
CA LYS A 102 6.49 -9.82 22.09
C LYS A 102 6.76 -9.99 20.61
N LYS A 103 7.86 -9.44 20.17
CA LYS A 103 8.40 -9.67 18.83
C LYS A 103 8.85 -11.11 18.73
N ILE A 104 8.33 -11.84 17.74
CA ILE A 104 8.58 -13.27 17.60
C ILE A 104 9.28 -13.51 16.28
N LEU A 105 10.38 -14.25 16.32
CA LEU A 105 11.10 -14.75 15.16
C LEU A 105 11.15 -16.26 15.23
N VAL A 106 10.88 -16.94 14.12
CA VAL A 106 10.95 -18.40 14.05
C VAL A 106 12.13 -18.79 13.16
N TYR A 107 13.03 -19.58 13.71
CA TYR A 107 14.10 -20.19 12.94
C TYR A 107 13.77 -21.66 12.66
N VAL A 108 13.68 -22.00 11.38
CA VAL A 108 13.43 -23.38 10.93
C VAL A 108 14.77 -24.06 10.69
N LYS A 109 15.09 -25.05 11.49
CA LYS A 109 16.39 -25.73 11.46
C LYS A 109 16.50 -26.76 10.31
N ASP A 110 15.43 -27.47 10.03
CA ASP A 110 15.41 -28.58 9.05
C ASP A 110 14.56 -28.22 7.84
N ASP A 111 14.72 -28.96 6.73
CA ASP A 111 13.81 -28.88 5.59
C ASP A 111 12.40 -29.38 5.97
N ILE A 112 11.63 -28.52 6.59
CA ILE A 112 10.27 -28.83 7.07
C ILE A 112 9.28 -28.41 5.98
N ASP A 113 8.46 -29.37 5.56
CA ASP A 113 7.30 -29.08 4.73
C ASP A 113 6.23 -28.37 5.59
N LEU A 114 6.15 -27.06 5.47
CA LEU A 114 5.22 -26.22 6.21
C LEU A 114 3.75 -26.59 5.97
N ASN A 115 3.46 -27.28 4.84
CA ASN A 115 2.12 -27.76 4.54
C ASN A 115 1.70 -28.94 5.45
N LYS A 116 2.66 -29.66 6.00
CA LYS A 116 2.43 -30.78 6.93
C LYS A 116 2.40 -30.38 8.40
N MET A 117 2.53 -29.10 8.70
CA MET A 117 2.45 -28.54 10.05
C MET A 117 1.06 -28.78 10.66
N LYS A 118 1.00 -29.07 11.97
CA LYS A 118 -0.28 -29.21 12.68
C LYS A 118 -1.09 -27.93 12.63
N PRO A 119 -2.43 -28.00 12.47
CA PRO A 119 -3.30 -26.83 12.34
C PRO A 119 -3.13 -25.81 13.49
N LYS A 120 -3.00 -26.27 14.74
CA LYS A 120 -2.80 -25.41 15.92
C LYS A 120 -1.48 -24.61 15.83
N MET A 121 -0.41 -25.25 15.39
CA MET A 121 0.88 -24.58 15.20
C MET A 121 0.85 -23.60 14.03
N LYS A 122 0.22 -23.98 12.92
CA LYS A 122 0.01 -23.11 11.76
C LYS A 122 -0.76 -21.84 12.14
N GLU A 123 -1.78 -21.95 12.97
CA GLU A 123 -2.54 -20.83 13.54
C GLU A 123 -1.65 -19.98 14.48
N MET A 124 -0.90 -20.62 15.38
CA MET A 124 -0.01 -19.94 16.32
C MET A 124 1.10 -19.17 15.64
N LEU A 125 1.61 -19.65 14.52
CA LEU A 125 2.71 -19.05 13.76
C LEU A 125 2.24 -18.21 12.56
N SER A 126 0.93 -18.11 12.36
CA SER A 126 0.36 -17.24 11.32
C SER A 126 0.76 -15.78 11.59
N GLY A 127 1.30 -15.13 10.56
CA GLY A 127 1.74 -13.74 10.63
C GLY A 127 3.07 -13.51 11.38
N ILE A 128 3.83 -14.57 11.67
CA ILE A 128 5.15 -14.47 12.33
C ILE A 128 6.25 -14.68 11.29
N GLN A 129 7.36 -13.99 11.45
CA GLN A 129 8.50 -14.10 10.55
C GLN A 129 9.30 -15.39 10.75
N TRP A 130 9.72 -15.99 9.63
CA TRP A 130 10.48 -17.22 9.56
C TRP A 130 11.84 -17.01 8.91
N LEU A 131 12.85 -17.67 9.45
CA LEU A 131 14.17 -17.79 8.88
C LEU A 131 14.47 -19.27 8.63
N ALA A 132 14.84 -19.61 7.43
CA ALA A 132 15.35 -20.93 7.08
C ALA A 132 16.74 -20.71 6.50
N ASN A 133 17.78 -20.74 7.33
CA ASN A 133 19.16 -20.82 6.86
C ASN A 133 20.20 -20.69 7.99
N GLU A 134 21.43 -21.11 7.70
CA GLU A 134 22.54 -21.39 8.59
C GLU A 134 23.16 -20.20 9.35
N LYS A 135 22.72 -18.95 9.11
CA LYS A 135 23.38 -17.75 9.66
C LYS A 135 22.48 -16.86 10.51
N ILE A 136 21.65 -17.48 11.32
CA ILE A 136 20.70 -16.76 12.18
C ILE A 136 21.35 -15.66 13.03
N ALA A 137 22.52 -15.93 13.62
CA ALA A 137 23.26 -14.97 14.44
C ALA A 137 23.64 -13.68 13.69
N GLN A 138 23.79 -13.74 12.37
CA GLN A 138 24.10 -12.57 11.53
C GLN A 138 22.86 -11.71 11.23
N HIS A 139 21.67 -12.27 11.35
CA HIS A 139 20.42 -11.56 11.07
C HIS A 139 19.83 -10.90 12.31
N ILE A 140 20.05 -11.49 13.49
CA ILE A 140 19.51 -10.97 14.77
C ILE A 140 19.90 -9.50 15.03
N PRO A 141 21.14 -9.04 14.78
CA PRO A 141 21.49 -7.62 14.97
C PRO A 141 20.57 -6.68 14.17
N GLY A 142 20.26 -7.00 12.93
CA GLY A 142 19.36 -6.20 12.10
C GLY A 142 17.93 -6.14 12.65
N TYR A 143 17.45 -7.22 13.28
CA TYR A 143 16.15 -7.22 13.95
C TYR A 143 16.14 -6.37 15.22
N LEU A 144 17.18 -6.46 16.03
CA LEU A 144 17.30 -5.66 17.24
C LEU A 144 17.47 -4.17 16.91
N GLU A 145 18.24 -3.83 15.87
CA GLU A 145 18.37 -2.48 15.36
C GLU A 145 17.03 -1.93 14.86
N ALA A 146 16.25 -2.75 14.14
CA ALA A 146 14.91 -2.38 13.69
C ALA A 146 13.95 -2.14 14.88
N ILE A 147 14.02 -2.97 15.94
CA ILE A 147 13.24 -2.79 17.16
C ILE A 147 13.66 -1.51 17.89
N GLU A 148 14.96 -1.22 17.97
CA GLU A 148 15.47 -0.01 18.60
C GLU A 148 15.14 1.25 17.81
N GLU A 149 15.24 1.18 16.47
CA GLU A 149 14.79 2.26 15.59
C GLU A 149 13.27 2.48 15.70
N GLU A 150 12.51 1.45 15.91
CA GLU A 150 11.08 1.56 16.15
C GLU A 150 10.78 2.24 17.48
N LYS A 151 11.47 1.84 18.58
CA LYS A 151 11.37 2.53 19.87
C LYS A 151 11.72 4.02 19.72
N LYS A 152 12.80 4.33 19.02
CA LYS A 152 13.17 5.72 18.67
C LYS A 152 12.12 6.40 17.79
N ARG A 153 11.38 5.65 16.97
CA ARG A 153 10.29 6.18 16.12
C ARG A 153 8.98 6.31 16.87
N VAL A 154 8.71 5.49 17.88
CA VAL A 154 7.59 5.69 18.82
C VAL A 154 7.83 6.97 19.61
N ASP A 155 9.05 7.22 20.07
CA ASP A 155 9.46 8.49 20.65
C ASP A 155 9.44 9.63 19.60
N LEU A 156 9.73 9.35 18.31
CA LEU A 156 9.56 10.27 17.20
C LEU A 156 8.11 10.34 16.69
N ALA A 157 7.28 9.32 16.85
CA ALA A 157 5.86 9.35 16.50
C ALA A 157 5.08 10.31 17.42
N GLU A 158 5.56 10.54 18.63
CA GLU A 158 5.15 11.73 19.41
C GLU A 158 5.54 13.03 18.69
N SER A 159 6.60 13.04 17.89
CA SER A 159 7.01 14.17 17.03
C SER A 159 6.41 14.16 15.62
N VAL A 160 5.70 13.12 15.18
CA VAL A 160 5.16 12.91 13.82
C VAL A 160 3.77 13.54 13.62
N ASN A 161 3.22 14.20 14.62
CA ASN A 161 1.97 14.97 14.48
C ASN A 161 2.04 16.15 13.49
N ASP A 162 3.19 16.44 12.90
CA ASP A 162 3.29 17.38 11.77
C ASP A 162 2.70 16.78 10.47
N LEU A 163 2.50 15.47 10.46
CA LEU A 163 1.93 14.72 9.35
C LEU A 163 0.40 14.84 9.29
N SER A 164 -0.28 15.08 10.42
CA SER A 164 -1.73 15.24 10.45
C SER A 164 -2.22 16.40 9.56
N LYS A 165 -1.41 17.39 9.28
CA LYS A 165 -1.71 18.49 8.35
C LYS A 165 -2.00 18.03 6.92
N HIS A 166 -1.36 16.94 6.50
CA HIS A 166 -1.51 16.39 5.15
C HIS A 166 -2.57 15.29 5.09
N PHE A 167 -3.01 14.75 6.23
CA PHE A 167 -3.97 13.65 6.30
C PHE A 167 -5.39 14.02 5.91
N SER A 168 -5.79 15.26 6.13
CA SER A 168 -7.07 15.75 5.64
C SER A 168 -7.21 15.68 4.12
N ILE A 169 -6.09 15.54 3.38
CA ILE A 169 -6.09 15.36 1.92
C ILE A 169 -6.59 13.95 1.55
N PHE A 170 -6.27 12.94 2.37
CA PHE A 170 -6.50 11.51 2.06
C PHE A 170 -7.72 10.91 2.78
N THR A 171 -8.59 11.73 3.37
CA THR A 171 -9.92 11.26 3.80
C THR A 171 -10.78 10.87 2.59
N ASP A 172 -11.78 10.00 2.77
CA ASP A 172 -12.63 9.52 1.65
C ASP A 172 -13.24 10.65 0.83
N GLN A 173 -13.64 11.76 1.47
CA GLN A 173 -14.11 12.96 0.77
C GLN A 173 -12.98 13.68 0.01
N ASN A 174 -11.78 13.69 0.54
CA ASN A 174 -10.65 14.36 -0.08
C ASN A 174 -9.98 13.49 -1.16
N LEU A 175 -10.03 12.17 -1.06
CA LEU A 175 -9.68 11.29 -2.17
C LEU A 175 -10.54 11.57 -3.40
N PHE A 176 -11.83 11.84 -3.21
CA PHE A 176 -12.72 12.29 -4.30
C PHE A 176 -12.31 13.64 -4.88
N LEU A 177 -11.97 14.62 -4.05
CA LEU A 177 -11.49 15.94 -4.50
C LEU A 177 -10.10 15.87 -5.15
N ILE A 178 -9.22 15.01 -4.65
CA ILE A 178 -7.92 14.69 -5.25
C ILE A 178 -8.13 14.11 -6.64
N ARG A 179 -9.07 13.21 -6.83
CA ARG A 179 -9.46 12.66 -8.13
C ARG A 179 -9.86 13.75 -9.12
N ILE A 180 -10.71 14.69 -8.71
CA ILE A 180 -11.16 15.79 -9.57
C ILE A 180 -9.98 16.70 -9.93
N GLU A 181 -9.09 16.99 -9.01
CA GLU A 181 -7.93 17.85 -9.26
C GLU A 181 -6.85 17.14 -10.10
N ILE A 182 -6.65 15.82 -9.89
CA ILE A 182 -5.84 14.96 -10.78
C ILE A 182 -6.29 15.12 -12.22
N GLN A 183 -7.56 14.96 -12.49
CA GLN A 183 -8.13 15.02 -13.83
C GLN A 183 -8.01 16.43 -14.44
N ARG A 184 -8.21 17.47 -13.61
CA ARG A 184 -8.07 18.85 -14.04
C ARG A 184 -6.64 19.22 -14.41
N ILE A 185 -5.67 18.65 -13.71
CA ILE A 185 -4.23 18.85 -13.96
C ILE A 185 -3.79 18.05 -15.17
N LEU A 186 -4.18 16.80 -15.27
CA LEU A 186 -3.83 15.92 -16.39
C LEU A 186 -4.48 16.33 -17.71
N LYS A 187 -5.65 16.96 -17.67
CA LYS A 187 -6.29 17.56 -18.88
C LYS A 187 -5.50 18.75 -19.47
N ARG A 188 -4.55 19.32 -18.75
CA ARG A 188 -3.84 20.55 -19.16
C ARG A 188 -2.43 20.35 -19.66
N ASP A 189 -1.82 19.21 -19.43
CA ASP A 189 -0.40 19.04 -19.69
C ASP A 189 -0.12 17.99 -20.78
N THR A 190 0.77 18.37 -21.68
CA THR A 190 1.40 17.51 -22.70
C THR A 190 2.04 16.27 -22.10
N PRO A 191 2.24 15.20 -22.89
CA PRO A 191 2.80 13.94 -22.41
C PRO A 191 4.08 14.14 -21.61
N TYR A 192 4.08 13.60 -20.39
CA TYR A 192 5.25 13.64 -19.51
C TYR A 192 6.29 12.62 -19.98
N GLY A 193 7.25 13.08 -20.77
CA GLY A 193 8.35 12.24 -21.21
C GLY A 193 7.89 10.98 -21.97
N ASP A 194 8.27 9.83 -21.47
CA ASP A 194 8.04 8.54 -22.12
C ASP A 194 6.72 7.84 -21.69
N TYR A 195 5.90 8.48 -20.88
CA TYR A 195 4.60 7.98 -20.45
C TYR A 195 3.47 8.84 -21.02
N ASN A 196 2.49 8.21 -21.65
CA ASN A 196 1.35 8.87 -22.30
C ASN A 196 0.03 8.32 -21.75
N VAL A 197 -0.80 9.20 -21.20
CA VAL A 197 -2.10 8.80 -20.67
C VAL A 197 -3.12 8.66 -21.78
N LEU A 198 -3.76 7.50 -21.87
CA LEU A 198 -4.81 7.18 -22.84
C LEU A 198 -6.19 7.55 -22.33
N CYS A 199 -6.47 7.22 -21.09
CA CYS A 199 -7.78 7.37 -20.50
C CYS A 199 -7.66 7.85 -19.06
N HIS A 200 -8.34 8.97 -18.77
CA HIS A 200 -8.54 9.44 -17.40
C HIS A 200 -9.97 9.16 -16.99
N GLY A 201 -10.17 8.56 -15.86
CA GLY A 201 -11.48 8.58 -15.24
C GLY A 201 -11.85 9.99 -14.78
N ASP A 202 -13.06 10.48 -15.04
CA ASP A 202 -13.62 11.65 -14.34
C ASP A 202 -14.01 11.30 -12.89
N ALA A 203 -13.94 10.04 -12.55
CA ALA A 203 -13.92 9.42 -11.24
C ALA A 203 -12.99 8.23 -11.33
N VAL A 204 -12.42 7.78 -10.21
CA VAL A 204 -11.74 6.47 -10.20
C VAL A 204 -12.73 5.44 -10.69
N TYR A 205 -12.29 4.63 -11.65
CA TYR A 205 -13.08 3.50 -12.07
C TYR A 205 -13.19 2.52 -10.90
N LYS A 206 -14.39 2.26 -10.47
CA LYS A 206 -14.68 1.19 -9.52
C LYS A 206 -14.55 -0.15 -10.23
N TRP A 207 -14.16 -1.19 -9.49
CA TRP A 207 -13.92 -2.51 -10.05
C TRP A 207 -15.13 -3.10 -10.79
N GLU A 208 -16.34 -2.84 -10.30
CA GLU A 208 -17.60 -3.27 -10.92
C GLU A 208 -17.89 -2.60 -12.27
N ASN A 209 -17.18 -1.54 -12.59
CA ASN A 209 -17.35 -0.76 -13.82
C ASN A 209 -16.21 -0.98 -14.82
N ILE A 210 -15.34 -1.95 -14.58
CA ILE A 210 -14.21 -2.27 -15.45
C ILE A 210 -14.36 -3.70 -15.96
N ASN A 211 -14.45 -3.84 -17.27
CA ASN A 211 -14.43 -5.13 -17.94
C ASN A 211 -13.12 -5.30 -18.69
N LEU A 212 -12.34 -6.31 -18.32
CA LEU A 212 -11.20 -6.76 -19.09
C LEU A 212 -11.61 -8.04 -19.82
N THR A 213 -11.78 -7.94 -21.15
CA THR A 213 -12.30 -9.02 -21.97
C THR A 213 -11.25 -9.50 -22.95
N VAL A 214 -10.77 -10.74 -22.81
CA VAL A 214 -9.87 -11.35 -23.79
C VAL A 214 -10.71 -11.97 -24.89
N ILE A 215 -10.69 -11.31 -26.05
CA ILE A 215 -11.43 -11.72 -27.24
C ILE A 215 -10.69 -12.87 -27.97
N PRO A 216 -11.37 -13.73 -28.75
CA PRO A 216 -10.75 -14.87 -29.42
C PRO A 216 -9.88 -14.45 -30.63
N LYS A 217 -8.99 -13.51 -30.43
CA LYS A 217 -7.96 -13.07 -31.38
C LYS A 217 -6.59 -13.27 -30.77
N GLY A 218 -5.60 -13.57 -31.58
CA GLY A 218 -4.24 -13.80 -31.09
C GLY A 218 -3.18 -13.33 -32.08
N PHE A 219 -2.00 -13.07 -31.53
CA PHE A 219 -0.83 -12.73 -32.30
C PHE A 219 0.40 -13.41 -31.69
N PHE A 220 1.00 -14.32 -32.45
CA PHE A 220 2.16 -15.09 -32.03
C PHE A 220 3.20 -15.10 -33.17
N ILE A 221 4.37 -14.55 -32.90
CA ILE A 221 5.50 -14.60 -33.83
C ILE A 221 6.24 -15.90 -33.59
N PRO A 222 6.40 -16.77 -34.59
CA PRO A 222 7.11 -18.02 -34.44
C PRO A 222 8.62 -17.79 -34.26
N ILE A 223 9.27 -18.65 -33.46
CA ILE A 223 10.73 -18.71 -33.39
C ILE A 223 11.24 -19.14 -34.76
N PRO A 224 12.19 -18.40 -35.39
CA PRO A 224 12.77 -18.78 -36.67
C PRO A 224 13.39 -20.16 -36.64
N GLU A 225 13.20 -20.95 -37.70
CA GLU A 225 13.70 -22.34 -37.78
C GLU A 225 15.20 -22.42 -37.51
N GLU A 226 15.99 -21.47 -38.01
CA GLU A 226 17.43 -21.36 -37.84
C GLU A 226 17.89 -21.11 -36.39
N ARG A 227 16.96 -20.73 -35.51
CA ARG A 227 17.20 -20.49 -34.07
C ARG A 227 16.50 -21.51 -33.17
N SER A 228 15.64 -22.35 -33.71
CA SER A 228 14.78 -23.26 -32.95
C SER A 228 15.57 -24.21 -32.01
N GLU A 229 16.65 -24.80 -32.50
CA GLU A 229 17.51 -25.70 -31.70
C GLU A 229 18.18 -24.95 -30.55
N GLN A 230 18.75 -23.77 -30.81
CA GLN A 230 19.41 -22.95 -29.80
C GLN A 230 18.46 -22.50 -28.71
N MET A 231 17.24 -22.06 -29.08
CA MET A 231 16.18 -21.64 -28.14
C MET A 231 15.68 -22.81 -27.31
N SER A 232 15.62 -24.02 -27.87
CA SER A 232 15.28 -25.24 -27.13
C SER A 232 16.35 -25.60 -26.10
N ASN A 233 17.63 -25.43 -26.43
CA ASN A 233 18.74 -25.70 -25.52
C ASN A 233 18.76 -24.82 -24.27
N ILE A 234 18.20 -23.63 -24.33
CA ILE A 234 18.02 -22.73 -23.15
C ILE A 234 16.68 -22.94 -22.42
N HIS A 235 15.95 -24.00 -22.78
CA HIS A 235 14.64 -24.32 -22.19
C HIS A 235 13.60 -23.20 -22.29
N PHE A 236 13.71 -22.35 -23.30
CA PHE A 236 12.83 -21.20 -23.46
C PHE A 236 11.34 -21.60 -23.64
N SER A 237 11.09 -22.73 -24.33
CA SER A 237 9.73 -23.28 -24.56
C SER A 237 9.31 -24.32 -23.52
N SER A 238 10.15 -24.61 -22.52
CA SER A 238 9.90 -25.60 -21.47
C SER A 238 10.04 -24.93 -20.11
N PRO A 239 8.97 -24.36 -19.56
CA PRO A 239 9.02 -23.66 -18.28
C PRO A 239 9.44 -24.59 -17.15
N LYS A 240 10.16 -24.04 -16.16
CA LYS A 240 10.45 -24.74 -14.91
C LYS A 240 9.14 -25.28 -14.30
N GLU A 241 9.26 -26.34 -13.50
CA GLU A 241 8.11 -27.05 -12.90
C GLU A 241 7.11 -26.10 -12.21
N LYS A 242 7.61 -25.01 -11.60
CA LYS A 242 6.82 -23.91 -11.00
C LYS A 242 5.79 -23.28 -11.97
N TYR A 243 6.10 -23.16 -13.27
CA TYR A 243 5.23 -22.50 -14.26
C TYR A 243 4.58 -23.49 -15.22
N LYS A 244 4.84 -24.79 -15.05
CA LYS A 244 4.36 -25.83 -15.97
C LYS A 244 2.83 -25.92 -15.98
N LYS A 245 2.21 -25.78 -14.82
CA LYS A 245 0.75 -25.83 -14.65
C LYS A 245 0.05 -24.71 -15.44
N ASP A 246 0.55 -23.49 -15.35
CA ASP A 246 0.01 -22.32 -16.07
C ASP A 246 0.18 -22.49 -17.57
N PHE A 247 1.34 -23.00 -17.99
CA PHE A 247 1.62 -23.27 -19.40
C PHE A 247 0.67 -24.34 -19.97
N ASP A 248 0.48 -25.44 -19.28
CA ASP A 248 -0.39 -26.55 -19.72
C ASP A 248 -1.86 -26.07 -19.82
N GLU A 249 -2.33 -25.22 -18.90
CA GLU A 249 -3.69 -24.67 -18.92
C GLU A 249 -3.88 -23.70 -20.10
N ILE A 250 -2.88 -22.87 -20.43
CA ILE A 250 -2.92 -21.98 -21.59
C ILE A 250 -2.91 -22.76 -22.89
N GLU A 251 -2.07 -23.78 -23.00
CA GLU A 251 -2.04 -24.62 -24.21
C GLU A 251 -3.37 -25.38 -24.41
N LYS A 252 -4.03 -25.79 -23.32
CA LYS A 252 -5.37 -26.33 -23.36
C LYS A 252 -6.38 -25.28 -23.80
N LEU A 253 -6.32 -24.09 -23.23
CA LEU A 253 -7.21 -22.97 -23.57
C LEU A 253 -7.09 -22.57 -25.06
N LYS A 254 -5.86 -22.48 -25.59
CA LYS A 254 -5.61 -22.21 -27.00
C LYS A 254 -6.23 -23.26 -27.94
N LYS A 255 -6.24 -24.54 -27.53
CA LYS A 255 -6.88 -25.61 -28.30
C LYS A 255 -8.41 -25.55 -28.24
N ASP A 256 -8.94 -25.14 -27.10
CA ASP A 256 -10.38 -25.09 -26.84
C ASP A 256 -11.06 -23.84 -27.45
N ILE A 257 -10.30 -22.78 -27.71
CA ILE A 257 -10.75 -21.53 -28.32
C ILE A 257 -10.22 -21.49 -29.75
N ASN A 258 -11.11 -21.31 -30.72
CA ASN A 258 -10.70 -21.08 -32.12
C ASN A 258 -10.21 -19.63 -32.24
N ILE A 259 -8.90 -19.42 -31.97
CA ILE A 259 -8.29 -18.09 -31.97
C ILE A 259 -8.02 -17.66 -33.41
N ASP A 260 -8.55 -16.48 -33.77
CA ASP A 260 -8.24 -15.81 -35.04
C ASP A 260 -6.82 -15.21 -34.97
N LEU A 261 -5.86 -15.84 -35.62
CA LEU A 261 -4.45 -15.42 -35.68
C LEU A 261 -4.17 -14.41 -36.79
N GLU A 262 -5.08 -14.25 -37.74
CA GLU A 262 -4.86 -13.37 -38.90
C GLU A 262 -5.27 -11.91 -38.61
N CYS A 263 -6.21 -11.68 -37.70
CA CYS A 263 -6.75 -10.37 -37.42
C CYS A 263 -5.66 -9.36 -37.03
N ILE A 264 -4.89 -9.68 -35.97
CA ILE A 264 -3.84 -8.79 -35.45
C ILE A 264 -2.65 -8.70 -36.41
N LYS A 265 -2.30 -9.80 -37.08
CA LYS A 265 -1.26 -9.81 -38.13
C LYS A 265 -1.65 -8.86 -39.26
N LYS A 266 -2.89 -8.88 -39.68
CA LYS A 266 -3.38 -7.94 -40.73
C LYS A 266 -3.25 -6.49 -40.25
N LEU A 267 -3.61 -6.19 -39.00
CA LEU A 267 -3.44 -4.82 -38.47
C LEU A 267 -1.97 -4.36 -38.52
N LEU A 268 -1.01 -5.27 -38.25
CA LEU A 268 0.42 -4.96 -38.36
C LEU A 268 0.79 -4.60 -39.84
N PHE A 269 0.33 -5.39 -40.78
CA PHE A 269 0.57 -5.13 -42.20
C PHE A 269 -0.05 -3.80 -42.64
N ASP A 270 -1.30 -3.56 -42.28
CA ASP A 270 -2.00 -2.31 -42.58
C ASP A 270 -1.27 -1.11 -41.96
N PHE A 271 -0.84 -1.22 -40.70
CA PHE A 271 -0.09 -0.18 -40.00
C PHE A 271 1.24 0.14 -40.68
N ILE A 272 2.05 -0.89 -40.99
CA ILE A 272 3.34 -0.67 -41.63
C ILE A 272 3.12 -0.05 -43.01
N THR A 273 2.13 -0.51 -43.78
CA THR A 273 1.82 0.01 -45.13
C THR A 273 1.31 1.46 -45.09
N GLU A 274 0.51 1.82 -44.05
CA GLU A 274 -0.04 3.18 -43.92
C GLU A 274 1.04 4.19 -43.48
N TYR A 275 1.91 3.81 -42.50
CA TYR A 275 2.80 4.77 -41.86
C TYR A 275 4.24 4.74 -42.35
N TYR A 276 4.69 3.63 -42.98
CA TYR A 276 6.09 3.39 -43.31
C TYR A 276 6.30 2.94 -44.77
N ASP A 277 7.42 3.35 -45.31
CA ASP A 277 7.98 2.76 -46.52
C ASP A 277 8.95 1.64 -46.12
N ILE A 278 8.58 0.38 -46.38
CA ILE A 278 9.39 -0.79 -46.02
C ILE A 278 10.81 -0.75 -46.60
N LYS A 279 11.00 -0.05 -47.73
CA LYS A 279 12.34 0.14 -48.33
C LYS A 279 13.23 1.06 -47.50
N LYS A 280 12.66 2.02 -46.78
CA LYS A 280 13.40 2.84 -45.81
C LYS A 280 13.74 2.06 -44.54
N VAL A 281 12.90 1.14 -44.11
CA VAL A 281 13.21 0.21 -43.02
C VAL A 281 14.40 -0.66 -43.40
N PHE A 282 14.42 -1.20 -44.63
CA PHE A 282 15.57 -1.93 -45.17
C PHE A 282 16.85 -1.09 -45.17
N ASP A 283 16.78 0.15 -45.67
CA ASP A 283 17.94 1.04 -45.72
C ASP A 283 18.50 1.34 -44.30
N TRP A 284 17.60 1.52 -43.32
CA TRP A 284 17.99 1.68 -41.90
C TRP A 284 18.66 0.40 -41.36
N LEU A 285 18.07 -0.79 -41.58
CA LEU A 285 18.65 -2.08 -41.19
C LEU A 285 20.02 -2.30 -41.84
N LYS A 286 20.16 -1.95 -43.12
CA LYS A 286 21.44 -2.05 -43.81
C LYS A 286 22.55 -1.23 -43.20
N THR A 287 22.20 -0.09 -42.62
CA THR A 287 23.16 0.80 -41.96
C THR A 287 23.47 0.34 -40.52
N ASN A 288 22.49 -0.18 -39.78
CA ASN A 288 22.58 -0.38 -38.34
C ASN A 288 22.62 -1.86 -37.91
N ARG A 289 22.16 -2.79 -38.76
CA ARG A 289 21.98 -4.23 -38.46
C ARG A 289 22.23 -5.11 -39.70
N SER A 290 23.26 -4.78 -40.46
CA SER A 290 23.56 -5.44 -41.76
C SER A 290 23.76 -6.95 -41.66
N GLU A 291 24.21 -7.46 -40.51
CA GLU A 291 24.43 -8.87 -40.23
C GLU A 291 23.15 -9.71 -40.33
N TYR A 292 21.99 -9.14 -40.17
CA TYR A 292 20.69 -9.83 -40.26
C TYR A 292 20.07 -9.77 -41.67
N LEU A 293 20.71 -9.09 -42.63
CA LEU A 293 20.19 -8.92 -43.99
C LEU A 293 20.75 -9.94 -44.99
N GLN A 294 21.42 -11.01 -44.49
CA GLN A 294 21.97 -12.05 -45.40
C GLN A 294 20.82 -12.70 -46.22
N GLY A 295 20.93 -12.66 -47.55
CA GLY A 295 19.92 -13.19 -48.46
C GLY A 295 18.78 -12.20 -48.83
N TYR A 296 18.72 -11.03 -48.19
CA TYR A 296 17.76 -10.00 -48.51
C TYR A 296 18.37 -8.89 -49.40
N THR A 297 17.57 -8.44 -50.37
CA THR A 297 17.85 -7.25 -51.18
C THR A 297 16.76 -6.23 -50.94
N ARG A 298 17.00 -4.99 -51.36
CA ARG A 298 16.01 -3.93 -51.20
C ARG A 298 14.70 -4.23 -51.98
N GLU A 299 14.79 -5.02 -53.06
CA GLU A 299 13.69 -5.41 -53.93
C GLU A 299 12.82 -6.51 -53.27
N ASN A 300 13.47 -7.56 -52.70
CA ASN A 300 12.76 -8.70 -52.14
C ASN A 300 12.42 -8.56 -50.64
N PHE A 301 12.78 -7.43 -50.01
CA PHE A 301 12.47 -7.16 -48.62
C PHE A 301 11.04 -6.69 -48.45
N ASP A 302 10.27 -7.40 -47.64
CA ASP A 302 8.86 -7.16 -47.30
C ASP A 302 8.59 -7.18 -45.80
N ILE A 303 7.32 -7.07 -45.41
CA ILE A 303 6.94 -7.03 -43.99
C ILE A 303 7.18 -8.37 -43.30
N ASP A 304 6.96 -9.51 -43.96
CA ASP A 304 7.27 -10.84 -43.37
C ASP A 304 8.75 -11.00 -43.14
N SER A 305 9.60 -10.53 -44.07
CA SER A 305 11.06 -10.47 -43.89
C SER A 305 11.45 -9.62 -42.68
N PHE A 306 10.78 -8.49 -42.46
CA PHE A 306 11.03 -7.61 -41.33
C PHE A 306 10.66 -8.28 -39.99
N ILE A 307 9.50 -8.94 -39.94
CA ILE A 307 9.06 -9.72 -38.76
C ILE A 307 10.10 -10.81 -38.45
N LYS A 308 10.54 -11.54 -39.48
CA LYS A 308 11.55 -12.62 -39.30
C LYS A 308 12.88 -12.09 -38.78
N ILE A 309 13.34 -10.93 -39.24
CA ILE A 309 14.56 -10.29 -38.74
C ILE A 309 14.39 -9.89 -37.28
N ALA A 310 13.26 -9.24 -36.92
CA ALA A 310 12.99 -8.86 -35.54
C ALA A 310 12.97 -10.08 -34.61
N ALA A 311 12.39 -11.19 -35.05
CA ALA A 311 12.39 -12.45 -34.32
C ALA A 311 13.80 -13.03 -34.15
N THR A 312 14.62 -12.98 -35.18
CA THR A 312 16.02 -13.47 -35.15
C THR A 312 16.87 -12.64 -34.18
N VAL A 313 16.75 -11.30 -34.24
CA VAL A 313 17.42 -10.38 -33.29
C VAL A 313 16.98 -10.67 -31.85
N THR A 314 15.70 -10.89 -31.63
CA THR A 314 15.15 -11.22 -30.30
C THR A 314 15.71 -12.54 -29.77
N CYS A 315 15.83 -13.57 -30.61
CA CYS A 315 16.48 -14.82 -30.21
C CYS A 315 17.95 -14.61 -29.80
N ASP A 316 18.70 -13.85 -30.59
CA ASP A 316 20.11 -13.58 -30.27
C ASP A 316 20.27 -12.76 -28.97
N VAL A 317 19.33 -11.87 -28.66
CA VAL A 317 19.28 -11.15 -27.37
C VAL A 317 19.02 -12.13 -26.23
N PHE A 318 18.06 -13.04 -26.36
CA PHE A 318 17.74 -14.01 -25.33
C PHE A 318 18.86 -15.01 -25.06
N LEU A 319 19.45 -15.54 -26.12
CA LEU A 319 20.62 -16.44 -26.00
C LEU A 319 21.76 -15.77 -25.24
N ARG A 320 22.07 -14.51 -25.57
CA ARG A 320 23.07 -13.70 -24.86
C ARG A 320 22.72 -13.49 -23.38
N GLN A 321 21.46 -13.17 -23.08
CA GLN A 321 21.02 -12.96 -21.70
C GLN A 321 21.12 -14.23 -20.85
N VAL A 322 20.75 -15.36 -21.40
CA VAL A 322 20.88 -16.66 -20.70
C VAL A 322 22.33 -17.10 -20.56
N GLU A 323 23.13 -17.04 -21.64
CA GLU A 323 24.50 -17.55 -21.65
C GLU A 323 25.48 -16.66 -20.87
N LYS A 324 25.43 -15.33 -21.09
CA LYS A 324 26.38 -14.38 -20.52
C LYS A 324 25.89 -13.76 -19.21
N GLU A 325 24.64 -13.39 -19.16
CA GLU A 325 24.06 -12.68 -18.00
C GLU A 325 23.44 -13.64 -16.98
N LYS A 326 23.39 -14.96 -17.30
CA LYS A 326 22.82 -16.01 -16.44
C LYS A 326 21.37 -15.79 -16.04
N LYS A 327 20.62 -15.05 -16.85
CA LYS A 327 19.19 -14.82 -16.65
C LYS A 327 18.39 -16.05 -17.04
N THR A 328 17.33 -16.35 -16.28
CA THR A 328 16.36 -17.38 -16.66
C THR A 328 15.27 -16.71 -17.49
N MET A 329 14.97 -17.26 -18.67
CA MET A 329 13.93 -16.74 -19.56
C MET A 329 13.02 -17.88 -20.00
N PHE A 330 11.73 -17.60 -20.10
CA PHE A 330 10.75 -18.54 -20.65
C PHE A 330 9.67 -17.75 -21.42
N ASN A 331 8.97 -18.45 -22.33
CA ASN A 331 7.93 -17.85 -23.14
C ASN A 331 6.58 -17.93 -22.41
N GLY A 332 6.30 -16.96 -21.53
CA GLY A 332 5.03 -16.86 -20.82
C GLY A 332 3.91 -16.32 -21.71
N ALA A 333 2.67 -16.69 -21.40
CA ALA A 333 1.51 -16.10 -22.05
C ALA A 333 1.29 -14.68 -21.55
N MET A 334 0.92 -13.81 -22.48
CA MET A 334 0.62 -12.41 -22.25
C MET A 334 -0.70 -12.01 -22.88
N THR A 335 -1.24 -10.89 -22.47
CA THR A 335 -2.38 -10.25 -23.15
C THR A 335 -1.96 -8.92 -23.74
N GLY A 336 -2.35 -8.69 -25.00
CA GLY A 336 -2.18 -7.40 -25.64
C GLY A 336 -3.48 -6.59 -25.63
N LEU A 337 -3.36 -5.27 -25.65
CA LEU A 337 -4.50 -4.37 -25.79
C LEU A 337 -5.00 -4.32 -27.24
N TYR A 338 -6.28 -4.62 -27.44
CA TYR A 338 -6.94 -4.49 -28.74
C TYR A 338 -7.66 -3.16 -28.90
N ASP A 339 -8.56 -2.84 -27.96
CA ASP A 339 -9.34 -1.59 -27.99
C ASP A 339 -9.76 -1.15 -26.58
N ILE A 340 -10.14 0.12 -26.46
CA ILE A 340 -10.68 0.71 -25.23
C ILE A 340 -12.01 1.38 -25.57
N ILE A 341 -13.09 0.85 -25.00
CA ILE A 341 -14.44 1.36 -25.16
C ILE A 341 -14.86 2.00 -23.83
N ASP A 342 -15.02 3.31 -23.84
CA ASP A 342 -15.46 4.08 -22.67
C ASP A 342 -16.87 4.61 -22.98
N ASP A 343 -17.87 3.86 -22.51
CA ASP A 343 -19.27 4.22 -22.75
C ASP A 343 -19.73 5.21 -21.66
N ARG A 344 -19.75 6.48 -22.04
CA ARG A 344 -20.29 7.57 -21.21
C ARG A 344 -21.74 7.84 -21.61
N THR A 345 -22.63 6.89 -21.35
CA THR A 345 -24.04 7.16 -21.57
C THR A 345 -24.55 8.19 -20.57
N ARG A 346 -25.15 9.26 -21.08
CA ARG A 346 -25.65 10.43 -20.31
C ARG A 346 -26.72 10.10 -19.27
N ASN A 347 -27.22 8.87 -19.24
CA ASN A 347 -28.38 8.47 -18.44
C ASN A 347 -28.07 7.52 -17.27
N THR A 348 -26.83 7.09 -17.11
CA THR A 348 -26.44 6.26 -15.98
C THR A 348 -25.26 6.94 -15.25
N GLU A 349 -25.32 7.05 -13.95
CA GLU A 349 -24.21 7.51 -13.10
C GLU A 349 -23.02 6.54 -13.11
N GLN A 350 -23.09 5.46 -13.87
CA GLN A 350 -22.09 4.41 -13.98
C GLN A 350 -21.31 4.59 -15.29
N HIS A 351 -20.00 4.87 -15.14
CA HIS A 351 -19.07 4.84 -16.25
C HIS A 351 -18.56 3.41 -16.43
N LEU A 352 -18.90 2.77 -17.54
CA LEU A 352 -18.37 1.48 -17.93
C LEU A 352 -17.11 1.68 -18.78
N LEU A 353 -16.05 0.99 -18.40
CA LEU A 353 -14.80 0.91 -19.12
C LEU A 353 -14.61 -0.52 -19.61
N ASP A 354 -14.80 -0.74 -20.90
CA ASP A 354 -14.54 -2.02 -21.53
C ASP A 354 -13.15 -1.98 -22.20
N ILE A 355 -12.28 -2.89 -21.81
CA ILE A 355 -10.94 -3.04 -22.37
C ILE A 355 -10.90 -4.40 -23.06
N GLU A 356 -10.81 -4.37 -24.39
CA GLU A 356 -10.67 -5.58 -25.18
C GLU A 356 -9.20 -5.96 -25.31
N LEU A 357 -8.89 -7.21 -24.97
CA LEU A 357 -7.56 -7.79 -24.97
C LEU A 357 -7.49 -8.94 -25.98
N TYR A 358 -6.29 -9.27 -26.46
CA TYR A 358 -6.03 -10.42 -27.31
C TYR A 358 -4.91 -11.31 -26.75
N TYR A 359 -4.83 -12.55 -27.24
CA TYR A 359 -3.82 -13.52 -26.81
C TYR A 359 -2.47 -13.24 -27.45
N SER A 360 -1.40 -13.22 -26.63
CA SER A 360 -0.01 -13.09 -27.07
C SER A 360 0.92 -13.90 -26.17
N ASP A 361 2.23 -13.78 -26.41
CA ASP A 361 3.26 -14.36 -25.57
C ASP A 361 4.47 -13.42 -25.44
N TYR A 362 5.35 -13.73 -24.48
CA TYR A 362 6.51 -12.91 -24.15
C TYR A 362 7.49 -12.78 -25.32
N PHE A 363 7.64 -13.82 -26.14
CA PHE A 363 8.49 -13.77 -27.33
C PHE A 363 7.96 -12.75 -28.35
N THR A 364 6.66 -12.82 -28.65
CA THR A 364 5.99 -11.89 -29.57
C THR A 364 6.11 -10.45 -29.04
N PHE A 365 5.87 -10.22 -27.75
CA PHE A 365 6.06 -8.92 -27.14
C PHE A 365 7.47 -8.36 -27.37
N LYS A 366 8.52 -9.17 -27.16
CA LYS A 366 9.90 -8.73 -27.35
C LYS A 366 10.23 -8.50 -28.83
N CYS A 367 9.68 -9.29 -29.75
CA CYS A 367 9.82 -9.04 -31.18
C CYS A 367 9.17 -7.69 -31.57
N MET A 368 7.99 -7.39 -31.02
CA MET A 368 7.30 -6.14 -31.26
C MET A 368 8.03 -4.93 -30.66
N VAL A 369 8.68 -5.09 -29.51
CA VAL A 369 9.57 -4.08 -28.94
C VAL A 369 10.75 -3.79 -29.88
N GLU A 370 11.38 -4.81 -30.43
CA GLU A 370 12.48 -4.62 -31.41
C GLU A 370 11.98 -3.90 -32.69
N MET A 371 10.82 -4.32 -33.23
CA MET A 371 10.20 -3.64 -34.37
C MET A 371 9.85 -2.18 -34.05
N TYR A 372 9.31 -1.92 -32.85
CA TYR A 372 9.01 -0.59 -32.37
C TYR A 372 10.24 0.33 -32.38
N HIS A 373 11.39 -0.14 -31.88
CA HIS A 373 12.61 0.64 -31.88
C HIS A 373 13.11 0.95 -33.29
N ILE A 374 13.07 -0.02 -34.19
CA ILE A 374 13.47 0.16 -35.57
C ILE A 374 12.55 1.16 -36.27
N LEU A 375 11.25 0.97 -36.18
CA LEU A 375 10.24 1.84 -36.80
C LEU A 375 10.31 3.27 -36.27
N ARG A 376 10.41 3.44 -34.96
CA ARG A 376 10.56 4.75 -34.30
C ARG A 376 11.82 5.48 -34.79
N SER A 377 12.91 4.75 -35.03
CA SER A 377 14.16 5.32 -35.53
C SER A 377 14.04 5.76 -36.98
N VAL A 378 13.19 5.12 -37.81
CA VAL A 378 12.94 5.51 -39.17
C VAL A 378 11.98 6.71 -39.23
N LYS A 379 10.89 6.66 -38.45
CA LYS A 379 9.89 7.73 -38.32
C LYS A 379 9.06 7.47 -37.05
N ASP A 380 9.01 8.41 -36.13
CA ASP A 380 8.20 8.26 -34.93
C ASP A 380 6.71 8.59 -35.19
N CYS A 381 5.89 7.56 -35.39
CA CYS A 381 4.44 7.65 -35.49
C CYS A 381 3.71 7.32 -34.19
N PHE A 382 4.42 6.79 -33.20
CA PHE A 382 3.82 6.31 -31.96
C PHE A 382 3.37 7.43 -31.00
N ASN A 383 3.83 8.65 -31.24
CA ASN A 383 3.36 9.82 -30.50
C ASN A 383 1.89 10.18 -30.79
N GLN A 384 1.29 9.60 -31.81
CA GLN A 384 -0.11 9.83 -32.22
C GLN A 384 -1.08 8.91 -31.50
N ILE A 385 -0.60 7.93 -30.72
CA ILE A 385 -1.47 6.99 -30.01
C ILE A 385 -2.35 7.76 -29.03
N ASN A 386 -3.63 7.52 -29.12
CA ASN A 386 -4.65 8.04 -28.23
C ASN A 386 -5.81 7.04 -28.13
N LYS A 387 -6.76 7.29 -27.24
CA LYS A 387 -7.91 6.43 -26.98
C LYS A 387 -8.72 6.07 -28.24
N THR A 388 -8.85 7.00 -29.19
CA THR A 388 -9.72 6.80 -30.38
C THR A 388 -9.06 6.04 -31.53
N ASN A 389 -7.74 5.82 -31.44
CA ASN A 389 -6.98 5.11 -32.47
C ASN A 389 -6.11 3.99 -31.94
N VAL A 390 -6.28 3.64 -30.65
CA VAL A 390 -5.44 2.64 -29.99
C VAL A 390 -5.44 1.29 -30.71
N ASN A 391 -6.57 0.89 -31.29
CA ASN A 391 -6.72 -0.37 -32.02
C ASN A 391 -5.81 -0.46 -33.27
N LYS A 392 -5.47 0.67 -33.91
CA LYS A 392 -4.49 0.68 -35.04
C LYS A 392 -3.08 0.28 -34.57
N PHE A 393 -2.77 0.53 -33.28
CA PHE A 393 -1.49 0.21 -32.66
C PHE A 393 -1.49 -1.13 -31.90
N ALA A 394 -2.63 -1.82 -31.89
CA ALA A 394 -2.79 -3.08 -31.16
C ALA A 394 -1.64 -4.08 -31.36
N PRO A 395 -1.08 -4.29 -32.57
CA PRO A 395 0.04 -5.23 -32.74
C PRO A 395 1.25 -4.93 -31.87
N PHE A 396 1.49 -3.66 -31.52
CA PHE A 396 2.62 -3.24 -30.69
C PHE A 396 2.28 -3.22 -29.21
N LEU A 397 1.01 -3.28 -28.84
CA LEU A 397 0.52 -3.24 -27.46
C LEU A 397 0.32 -4.65 -26.91
N CYS A 398 1.35 -5.51 -27.07
CA CYS A 398 1.31 -6.93 -26.72
C CYS A 398 1.43 -7.22 -25.21
N SER A 399 1.58 -6.20 -24.37
CA SER A 399 1.69 -6.34 -22.93
C SER A 399 0.70 -5.42 -22.24
N LEU A 400 -0.05 -5.98 -21.30
CA LEU A 400 -0.87 -5.24 -20.35
C LEU A 400 -0.29 -5.45 -18.95
N GLY A 401 0.20 -4.38 -18.36
CA GLY A 401 0.64 -4.31 -16.98
C GLY A 401 -0.41 -3.68 -16.07
N MET A 402 -0.34 -3.96 -14.80
CA MET A 402 -1.03 -3.24 -13.74
C MET A 402 -0.03 -2.85 -12.67
N GLY A 403 0.37 -1.61 -12.70
CA GLY A 403 1.17 -1.01 -11.66
C GLY A 403 0.34 -0.18 -10.70
N GLY A 404 0.87 0.06 -9.53
CA GLY A 404 0.15 0.89 -8.61
C GLY A 404 0.83 1.09 -7.27
N PHE A 405 0.18 1.86 -6.45
CA PHE A 405 0.70 2.17 -5.14
C PHE A 405 -0.22 1.70 -4.03
N VAL A 406 0.42 1.08 -3.06
CA VAL A 406 -0.18 0.72 -1.78
C VAL A 406 0.08 1.85 -0.80
N ILE A 407 -0.98 2.36 -0.20
CA ILE A 407 -0.91 3.30 0.91
C ILE A 407 -1.28 2.54 2.17
N THR A 408 -0.35 2.43 3.09
CA THR A 408 -0.61 1.84 4.40
C THR A 408 -1.12 2.91 5.36
N ASN A 409 -2.18 2.60 6.08
CA ASN A 409 -2.73 3.42 7.15
C ASN A 409 -2.54 2.67 8.47
N GLN A 410 -1.66 3.17 9.32
CA GLN A 410 -1.46 2.65 10.66
C GLN A 410 -1.58 3.82 11.64
N ASP A 411 -2.54 3.75 12.56
CA ASP A 411 -2.82 4.82 13.52
C ASP A 411 -2.96 6.20 12.87
N TYR A 412 -3.66 6.23 11.72
CA TYR A 412 -3.82 7.42 10.87
C TYR A 412 -2.52 7.95 10.23
N ASN A 413 -1.42 7.21 10.32
CA ASN A 413 -0.19 7.51 9.59
C ASN A 413 -0.22 6.85 8.23
N LEU A 414 -0.34 7.66 7.17
CA LEU A 414 -0.35 7.20 5.79
C LEU A 414 1.06 7.16 5.23
N ASN A 415 1.48 5.99 4.79
CA ASN A 415 2.77 5.80 4.13
C ASN A 415 2.57 5.16 2.77
N MET A 416 3.21 5.68 1.75
CA MET A 416 3.28 5.04 0.44
C MET A 416 4.40 4.00 0.45
N VAL A 417 4.09 2.81 -0.03
CA VAL A 417 5.06 1.74 -0.22
C VAL A 417 5.78 1.95 -1.55
N TRP A 418 7.11 2.03 -1.51
CA TRP A 418 7.96 2.11 -2.69
C TRP A 418 8.94 0.96 -2.72
N VAL A 419 9.20 0.46 -3.92
CA VAL A 419 10.09 -0.67 -4.13
C VAL A 419 11.25 -0.29 -5.05
N LYS A 420 12.42 -0.84 -4.78
CA LYS A 420 13.56 -0.79 -5.69
C LYS A 420 13.64 -2.13 -6.39
N ARG A 421 13.59 -2.11 -7.72
CA ARG A 421 13.66 -3.33 -8.53
C ARG A 421 15.02 -4.01 -8.40
N SER A 422 15.01 -5.33 -8.44
CA SER A 422 16.20 -6.17 -8.42
C SER A 422 17.01 -6.02 -9.70
N ASP A 423 18.33 -6.26 -9.64
CA ASP A 423 19.20 -6.30 -10.81
C ASP A 423 18.90 -7.46 -11.78
N SER A 424 18.18 -8.46 -11.30
CA SER A 424 17.87 -9.68 -12.06
C SER A 424 16.74 -9.51 -13.08
N ILE A 425 15.99 -8.40 -13.02
CA ILE A 425 14.86 -8.13 -13.90
C ILE A 425 15.05 -6.89 -14.78
N SER A 426 14.11 -6.69 -15.71
CA SER A 426 14.03 -5.52 -16.57
C SER A 426 13.89 -4.24 -15.72
N ALA A 427 14.54 -3.15 -16.11
CA ALA A 427 14.63 -1.91 -15.35
C ALA A 427 15.19 -2.08 -13.91
N GLY A 428 16.12 -3.02 -13.73
CA GLY A 428 16.79 -3.26 -12.46
C GLY A 428 17.45 -2.01 -11.87
N ASN A 429 17.58 -1.97 -10.53
CA ASN A 429 18.09 -0.83 -9.75
C ASN A 429 17.26 0.46 -9.83
N MET A 430 16.16 0.50 -10.56
CA MET A 430 15.26 1.64 -10.58
C MET A 430 14.24 1.55 -9.43
N TRP A 431 13.78 2.71 -8.98
CA TRP A 431 12.66 2.78 -8.04
C TRP A 431 11.34 2.76 -8.78
N HIS A 432 10.40 2.00 -8.25
CA HIS A 432 9.06 1.81 -8.78
C HIS A 432 8.00 2.03 -7.71
N PHE A 433 6.72 1.96 -8.09
CA PHE A 433 5.60 1.91 -7.15
C PHE A 433 5.70 0.67 -6.25
N SER A 434 4.60 0.39 -5.55
CA SER A 434 4.52 -0.78 -4.68
C SER A 434 4.58 -2.09 -5.45
N TYR A 435 4.00 -2.14 -6.65
CA TYR A 435 3.97 -3.34 -7.49
C TYR A 435 3.80 -2.98 -8.98
N ASP A 436 4.23 -3.90 -9.85
CA ASP A 436 4.14 -3.81 -11.32
C ASP A 436 4.03 -5.22 -11.91
N GLU A 437 2.84 -5.69 -12.12
CA GLU A 437 2.54 -7.06 -12.49
C GLU A 437 1.96 -7.16 -13.91
N THR A 438 2.34 -8.20 -14.64
CA THR A 438 1.78 -8.49 -15.97
C THR A 438 0.51 -9.31 -15.85
N SER A 439 -0.49 -9.05 -16.70
CA SER A 439 -1.76 -9.79 -16.70
C SER A 439 -1.55 -11.29 -17.00
N SER A 440 -2.21 -12.13 -16.25
CA SER A 440 -2.21 -13.58 -16.46
C SER A 440 -3.61 -14.10 -16.73
N ILE A 441 -3.84 -14.65 -17.91
CA ILE A 441 -5.12 -15.24 -18.28
C ILE A 441 -5.50 -16.37 -17.31
N VAL A 442 -4.52 -17.15 -16.87
CA VAL A 442 -4.76 -18.28 -15.98
C VAL A 442 -5.06 -17.87 -14.55
N LYS A 443 -4.28 -16.93 -14.03
CA LYS A 443 -4.38 -16.50 -12.63
C LYS A 443 -5.53 -15.51 -12.40
N ASP A 444 -5.80 -14.63 -13.35
CA ASP A 444 -6.69 -13.48 -13.17
C ASP A 444 -8.07 -13.66 -13.78
N CYS A 445 -8.31 -14.76 -14.52
CA CYS A 445 -9.60 -15.03 -15.18
C CYS A 445 -10.73 -15.35 -14.21
N VAL A 446 -11.96 -15.11 -14.66
CA VAL A 446 -13.18 -15.53 -13.96
C VAL A 446 -13.37 -17.04 -14.12
N ARG A 447 -13.63 -17.74 -13.03
CA ARG A 447 -13.86 -19.19 -12.95
C ARG A 447 -15.26 -19.51 -12.41
N GLU A 448 -15.70 -20.78 -12.53
CA GLU A 448 -17.06 -21.24 -12.17
C GLU A 448 -17.47 -21.02 -10.71
N SER A 449 -16.56 -20.72 -9.80
CA SER A 449 -16.92 -20.31 -8.44
C SER A 449 -16.39 -18.91 -8.14
N ASN A 450 -17.31 -18.04 -7.77
CA ASN A 450 -17.04 -16.68 -7.30
C ASN A 450 -16.40 -16.63 -5.89
N SER A 451 -15.54 -17.56 -5.52
CA SER A 451 -14.88 -17.46 -4.22
C SER A 451 -13.76 -16.40 -4.29
N SER A 452 -13.89 -15.42 -3.44
CA SER A 452 -13.00 -14.26 -3.30
C SER A 452 -11.59 -14.56 -2.76
N ILE A 453 -11.14 -15.83 -2.74
CA ILE A 453 -9.92 -16.26 -2.06
C ILE A 453 -8.88 -16.67 -3.10
N ILE A 454 -8.05 -15.74 -3.49
CA ILE A 454 -7.04 -15.86 -4.56
C ILE A 454 -5.98 -16.91 -4.26
N ASN A 455 -5.55 -17.06 -3.01
CA ASN A 455 -4.36 -17.87 -2.67
C ASN A 455 -4.66 -19.33 -2.35
N GLN A 456 -5.86 -19.66 -1.88
CA GLN A 456 -6.18 -21.04 -1.50
C GLN A 456 -6.61 -21.93 -2.66
N GLU A 457 -7.09 -21.37 -3.78
CA GLU A 457 -7.52 -22.14 -4.94
C GLU A 457 -6.38 -22.51 -5.88
N TYR A 458 -5.34 -21.68 -5.95
CA TYR A 458 -4.18 -21.90 -6.83
C TYR A 458 -3.27 -23.03 -6.33
N GLU A 459 -3.21 -23.24 -5.01
CA GLU A 459 -2.43 -24.30 -4.38
C GLU A 459 -3.20 -25.63 -4.26
N LYS A 460 -4.52 -25.65 -4.49
CA LYS A 460 -5.32 -26.87 -4.47
C LYS A 460 -5.25 -27.57 -5.82
N ASP A 461 -5.15 -28.90 -5.80
CA ASP A 461 -5.05 -29.76 -6.98
C ASP A 461 -6.27 -29.74 -7.93
N GLU A 462 -7.36 -29.10 -7.55
CA GLU A 462 -8.56 -28.94 -8.38
C GLU A 462 -8.73 -27.46 -8.79
N ILE A 463 -8.11 -27.08 -9.91
CA ILE A 463 -8.39 -25.78 -10.54
C ILE A 463 -9.72 -25.87 -11.29
N LYS A 464 -10.68 -25.02 -10.94
CA LYS A 464 -11.95 -24.94 -11.65
C LYS A 464 -11.79 -24.39 -13.06
N PRO A 465 -12.60 -24.84 -14.03
CA PRO A 465 -12.51 -24.39 -15.41
C PRO A 465 -12.63 -22.87 -15.57
N ILE A 466 -11.89 -22.32 -16.52
CA ILE A 466 -12.03 -20.92 -16.93
C ILE A 466 -13.39 -20.74 -17.60
N LEU A 467 -14.16 -19.73 -17.16
CA LEU A 467 -15.42 -19.39 -17.77
C LEU A 467 -15.22 -18.69 -19.11
N LYS A 468 -15.99 -19.14 -20.11
CA LYS A 468 -16.07 -18.51 -21.44
C LYS A 468 -17.50 -18.04 -21.65
N ASP A 469 -17.66 -16.89 -22.25
CA ASP A 469 -18.97 -16.41 -22.66
C ASP A 469 -19.43 -17.07 -23.97
N LYS A 470 -20.62 -16.72 -24.43
CA LYS A 470 -21.21 -17.21 -25.71
C LYS A 470 -20.37 -16.90 -26.95
N ASN A 471 -19.47 -15.93 -26.87
CA ASN A 471 -18.58 -15.50 -27.94
C ASN A 471 -17.17 -16.10 -27.82
N ASN A 472 -16.96 -17.05 -26.89
CA ASN A 472 -15.66 -17.62 -26.53
C ASN A 472 -14.66 -16.61 -25.93
N CYS A 473 -15.15 -15.48 -25.40
CA CYS A 473 -14.31 -14.52 -24.70
C CYS A 473 -14.06 -15.01 -23.26
N VAL A 474 -12.88 -14.70 -22.74
CA VAL A 474 -12.50 -14.92 -21.35
C VAL A 474 -12.47 -13.57 -20.64
N HIS A 475 -13.04 -13.50 -19.45
CA HIS A 475 -13.05 -12.29 -18.66
C HIS A 475 -11.95 -12.33 -17.59
N ILE A 476 -11.16 -11.27 -17.49
CA ILE A 476 -10.19 -11.05 -16.43
C ILE A 476 -10.85 -10.20 -15.33
N ASN A 477 -10.73 -10.64 -14.09
CA ASN A 477 -11.17 -9.85 -12.94
C ASN A 477 -10.09 -8.82 -12.60
N ALA A 478 -10.33 -7.55 -12.92
CA ALA A 478 -9.37 -6.47 -12.73
C ALA A 478 -8.96 -6.29 -11.25
N ARG A 479 -9.91 -6.45 -10.31
CA ARG A 479 -9.62 -6.42 -8.89
C ARG A 479 -8.70 -7.56 -8.47
N ARG A 480 -8.99 -8.78 -8.89
CA ARG A 480 -8.16 -9.96 -8.62
C ARG A 480 -6.75 -9.82 -9.20
N TYR A 481 -6.63 -9.23 -10.37
CA TYR A 481 -5.35 -8.93 -11.00
C TYR A 481 -4.49 -8.00 -10.12
N MET A 482 -5.08 -6.90 -9.62
CA MET A 482 -4.41 -6.00 -8.68
C MET A 482 -4.03 -6.72 -7.37
N GLU A 483 -4.97 -7.44 -6.79
CA GLU A 483 -4.78 -8.17 -5.52
C GLU A 483 -3.64 -9.19 -5.63
N ARG A 484 -3.51 -9.85 -6.79
CA ARG A 484 -2.41 -10.78 -7.09
C ARG A 484 -1.06 -10.05 -7.14
N GLY A 485 -0.94 -8.96 -7.89
CA GLY A 485 0.30 -8.20 -7.97
C GLY A 485 0.76 -7.70 -6.59
N ILE A 486 -0.18 -7.19 -5.78
CA ILE A 486 0.13 -6.77 -4.40
C ILE A 486 0.58 -7.96 -3.54
N TRP A 487 -0.04 -9.13 -3.69
CA TRP A 487 0.37 -10.32 -2.97
C TRP A 487 1.73 -10.85 -3.43
N GLU A 488 1.93 -11.01 -4.72
CA GLU A 488 3.16 -11.59 -5.28
C GLU A 488 4.40 -10.72 -4.99
N GLU A 489 4.27 -9.40 -5.03
CA GLU A 489 5.39 -8.48 -4.81
C GLU A 489 5.47 -7.88 -3.39
N VAL A 490 4.33 -7.53 -2.79
CA VAL A 490 4.30 -6.84 -1.49
C VAL A 490 3.97 -7.81 -0.35
N GLY A 491 3.33 -8.94 -0.65
CA GLY A 491 2.94 -9.97 0.33
C GLY A 491 1.71 -9.62 1.15
N LEU A 492 0.94 -8.60 0.77
CA LEU A 492 -0.30 -8.24 1.46
C LEU A 492 -1.44 -9.12 0.97
N SER A 493 -2.11 -9.81 1.89
CA SER A 493 -3.25 -10.66 1.59
C SER A 493 -4.48 -9.83 1.17
N PRO A 494 -5.31 -10.32 0.21
CA PRO A 494 -6.50 -9.62 -0.27
C PRO A 494 -7.51 -9.22 0.82
N ASP A 495 -7.63 -10.00 1.87
CA ASP A 495 -8.51 -9.71 3.01
C ASP A 495 -8.05 -8.52 3.86
N MET A 496 -6.82 -8.06 3.68
CA MET A 496 -6.30 -6.84 4.31
C MET A 496 -6.62 -5.58 3.49
N LEU A 497 -7.01 -5.74 2.22
CA LEU A 497 -7.30 -4.62 1.34
C LEU A 497 -8.68 -4.05 1.66
N THR A 498 -8.76 -2.74 1.83
CA THR A 498 -10.02 -2.05 2.06
C THR A 498 -10.79 -1.84 0.75
N ASP A 499 -12.05 -1.38 0.83
CA ASP A 499 -12.82 -0.97 -0.36
C ASP A 499 -12.31 0.35 -0.98
N ARG A 500 -11.31 1.00 -0.36
CA ARG A 500 -10.68 2.23 -0.85
C ARG A 500 -9.59 1.90 -1.86
N GLN A 501 -10.01 1.49 -3.06
CA GLN A 501 -9.12 1.05 -4.14
C GLN A 501 -9.78 1.24 -5.51
N GLY A 502 -8.99 1.32 -6.56
CA GLY A 502 -9.49 1.45 -7.93
C GLY A 502 -8.40 1.78 -8.95
N ILE A 503 -8.79 1.90 -10.21
CA ILE A 503 -7.91 2.34 -11.30
C ILE A 503 -8.02 3.86 -11.45
N LEU A 504 -6.87 4.53 -11.48
CA LEU A 504 -6.74 5.97 -11.66
C LEU A 504 -6.73 6.36 -13.13
N GLU A 505 -5.93 5.64 -13.92
CA GLU A 505 -5.71 5.94 -15.33
C GLU A 505 -5.20 4.74 -16.10
N ILE A 506 -5.27 4.84 -17.43
CA ILE A 506 -4.65 3.91 -18.36
C ILE A 506 -3.62 4.69 -19.15
N GLY A 507 -2.39 4.23 -19.16
CA GLY A 507 -1.30 4.87 -19.87
C GLY A 507 -0.51 3.92 -20.75
N ILE A 508 0.39 4.48 -21.53
CA ILE A 508 1.35 3.74 -22.35
C ILE A 508 2.76 4.19 -21.99
N ILE A 509 3.62 3.26 -21.65
CA ILE A 509 5.06 3.47 -21.54
C ILE A 509 5.66 3.44 -22.93
N LYS A 510 6.41 4.48 -23.31
CA LYS A 510 6.99 4.64 -24.67
C LYS A 510 8.50 4.73 -24.70
N SER A 511 9.19 4.57 -23.59
CA SER A 511 10.64 4.79 -23.51
C SER A 511 11.43 3.74 -24.29
N ASP A 512 11.58 2.59 -23.73
CA ASP A 512 12.34 1.46 -24.23
C ASP A 512 11.46 0.29 -24.67
N ARG A 513 10.17 0.41 -24.43
CA ARG A 513 9.13 -0.57 -24.77
C ARG A 513 7.80 0.15 -24.97
N LEU A 514 6.89 -0.49 -25.66
CA LEU A 514 5.52 -0.02 -25.78
C LEU A 514 4.63 -0.94 -24.96
N GLU A 515 4.27 -0.51 -23.77
CA GLU A 515 3.50 -1.30 -22.81
C GLU A 515 2.32 -0.50 -22.30
N VAL A 516 1.18 -1.16 -22.19
CA VAL A 516 -0.04 -0.56 -21.62
C VAL A 516 -0.03 -0.80 -20.11
N GLU A 517 -0.30 0.24 -19.36
CA GLU A 517 -0.30 0.22 -17.91
C GLU A 517 -1.64 0.67 -17.35
N LEU A 518 -2.24 -0.17 -16.52
CA LEU A 518 -3.36 0.20 -15.68
C LEU A 518 -2.80 0.72 -14.35
N LEU A 519 -2.86 2.01 -14.13
CA LEU A 519 -2.38 2.61 -12.90
C LEU A 519 -3.45 2.55 -11.82
N SER A 520 -3.19 1.82 -10.75
CA SER A 520 -4.12 1.58 -9.66
C SER A 520 -3.63 2.12 -8.31
N TYR A 521 -4.51 2.13 -7.34
CA TYR A 521 -4.18 2.41 -5.94
C TYR A 521 -5.00 1.55 -4.99
N CYS A 522 -4.45 1.29 -3.82
CA CYS A 522 -5.22 0.77 -2.69
C CYS A 522 -4.74 1.35 -1.37
N ILE A 523 -5.65 1.41 -0.40
CA ILE A 523 -5.34 1.79 0.98
C ILE A 523 -5.55 0.58 1.85
N VAL A 524 -4.55 0.25 2.67
CA VAL A 524 -4.56 -0.89 3.58
C VAL A 524 -4.52 -0.36 5.01
N ASP A 525 -5.54 -0.70 5.80
CA ASP A 525 -5.55 -0.39 7.22
C ASP A 525 -4.78 -1.47 7.98
N LEU A 526 -3.68 -1.08 8.60
CA LEU A 526 -2.82 -1.98 9.38
C LEU A 526 -3.08 -1.80 10.87
N PRO A 527 -3.02 -2.89 11.66
CA PRO A 527 -3.10 -2.79 13.11
C PRO A 527 -1.95 -1.96 13.69
N SER A 528 -2.16 -1.34 14.84
CA SER A 528 -1.18 -0.50 15.53
C SER A 528 0.07 -1.28 15.98
N SER A 529 -0.04 -2.59 16.13
CA SER A 529 1.05 -3.50 16.51
C SER A 529 0.93 -4.82 15.74
N PRO A 530 2.03 -5.40 15.27
CA PRO A 530 3.41 -4.91 15.31
C PRO A 530 3.61 -3.67 14.42
N SER A 531 4.81 -3.08 14.43
CA SER A 531 5.09 -1.89 13.64
C SER A 531 4.94 -2.12 12.14
N LEU A 532 4.76 -1.03 11.39
CA LEU A 532 4.67 -1.05 9.94
C LEU A 532 5.84 -1.81 9.30
N LEU A 533 7.08 -1.55 9.74
CA LEU A 533 8.27 -2.20 9.20
C LEU A 533 8.28 -3.71 9.43
N GLU A 534 7.87 -4.15 10.61
CA GLU A 534 7.80 -5.57 10.92
C GLU A 534 6.67 -6.27 10.18
N GLN A 535 5.50 -5.67 10.13
CA GLN A 535 4.39 -6.19 9.34
C GLN A 535 4.82 -6.38 7.89
N MET A 536 5.46 -5.38 7.30
CA MET A 536 5.91 -5.46 5.91
C MET A 536 7.09 -6.42 5.71
N ALA A 537 7.97 -6.59 6.70
CA ALA A 537 9.00 -7.62 6.63
C ALA A 537 8.38 -9.03 6.64
N ILE A 538 7.34 -9.23 7.45
CA ILE A 538 6.58 -10.48 7.48
C ILE A 538 5.91 -10.71 6.11
N TYR A 539 5.17 -9.73 5.60
CA TYR A 539 4.45 -9.84 4.33
C TYR A 539 5.42 -10.04 3.17
N ARG A 540 6.52 -9.30 3.14
CA ARG A 540 7.54 -9.46 2.13
C ARG A 540 8.13 -10.87 2.09
N ASN A 541 8.33 -11.52 3.24
CA ASN A 541 8.80 -12.90 3.28
C ASN A 541 7.74 -13.91 2.83
N LEU A 542 6.46 -13.54 2.86
CA LEU A 542 5.36 -14.36 2.35
C LEU A 542 5.13 -14.16 0.85
N ALA A 543 5.65 -13.09 0.28
CA ALA A 543 5.48 -12.77 -1.14
C ALA A 543 6.22 -13.81 -2.01
N PRO A 544 5.55 -14.46 -2.96
CA PRO A 544 6.13 -15.51 -3.80
C PRO A 544 7.36 -15.08 -4.60
N ASP A 545 7.36 -13.84 -5.11
CA ASP A 545 8.40 -13.32 -6.01
C ASP A 545 9.34 -12.28 -5.37
N ASN A 546 9.23 -12.12 -4.06
CA ASN A 546 9.92 -11.14 -3.24
C ASN A 546 11.43 -10.95 -3.52
N TYR A 547 12.20 -12.06 -3.63
CA TYR A 547 13.65 -12.00 -3.82
C TYR A 547 14.08 -11.93 -5.28
N LEU A 548 13.17 -12.18 -6.22
CA LEU A 548 13.44 -12.14 -7.65
C LEU A 548 13.27 -10.73 -8.20
N GLU A 549 12.24 -10.02 -7.78
CA GLU A 549 11.84 -8.76 -8.40
C GLU A 549 12.18 -7.52 -7.57
N ILE A 550 12.14 -7.61 -6.24
CA ILE A 550 12.32 -6.48 -5.35
C ILE A 550 13.60 -6.58 -4.53
N ALA A 551 14.54 -5.66 -4.76
CA ALA A 551 15.78 -5.56 -3.98
C ALA A 551 15.55 -4.84 -2.63
N LYS A 552 14.68 -3.83 -2.59
CA LYS A 552 14.44 -3.01 -1.39
C LYS A 552 13.02 -2.43 -1.38
N THR A 553 12.42 -2.39 -0.19
CA THR A 553 11.15 -1.70 0.06
C THR A 553 11.39 -0.52 0.98
N GLU A 554 10.78 0.63 0.71
CA GLU A 554 10.78 1.81 1.58
C GLU A 554 9.36 2.31 1.81
N PHE A 555 9.11 2.74 3.05
CA PHE A 555 7.87 3.44 3.42
C PHE A 555 8.15 4.92 3.46
N ILE A 556 7.40 5.66 2.68
CA ILE A 556 7.58 7.09 2.61
C ILE A 556 6.31 7.75 3.09
N PRO A 557 6.38 8.49 4.20
CA PRO A 557 5.27 9.30 4.63
C PRO A 557 4.77 10.16 3.48
N MET A 558 3.46 10.17 3.23
CA MET A 558 2.84 10.90 2.12
C MET A 558 3.29 12.37 2.09
N ALA A 559 3.47 12.99 3.26
CA ALA A 559 3.95 14.36 3.39
C ALA A 559 5.42 14.59 2.94
N GLN A 560 6.19 13.55 2.73
CA GLN A 560 7.62 13.63 2.39
C GLN A 560 7.94 13.13 0.99
N ILE A 561 6.94 12.70 0.23
CA ILE A 561 7.14 12.10 -1.09
C ILE A 561 8.02 12.98 -1.97
N HIS A 562 7.69 14.26 -2.12
CA HIS A 562 8.43 15.18 -2.98
C HIS A 562 9.91 15.39 -2.58
N LYS A 563 10.25 15.28 -1.30
CA LYS A 563 11.63 15.52 -0.82
C LYS A 563 12.55 14.33 -1.03
N LYS A 564 12.01 13.13 -1.12
CA LYS A 564 12.80 11.89 -1.16
C LYS A 564 13.14 11.39 -2.57
N TYR A 565 12.47 11.90 -3.62
CA TYR A 565 12.68 11.39 -5.00
C TYR A 565 13.62 12.21 -5.86
N THR A 566 13.97 13.43 -5.45
CA THR A 566 15.01 14.22 -6.11
C THR A 566 16.34 13.47 -6.15
N GLY A 567 16.79 13.11 -7.36
CA GLY A 567 18.05 12.41 -7.58
C GLY A 567 17.99 10.88 -7.61
N ARG A 568 16.80 10.26 -7.53
CA ARG A 568 16.63 8.81 -7.72
C ARG A 568 16.32 8.46 -9.17
N LEU A 569 16.82 7.32 -9.61
CA LEU A 569 16.44 6.76 -10.90
C LEU A 569 15.07 6.09 -10.75
N LEU A 570 14.06 6.67 -11.40
CA LEU A 570 12.66 6.21 -11.37
C LEU A 570 12.28 5.58 -12.70
N THR A 571 11.42 4.56 -12.67
CA THR A 571 10.75 4.08 -13.88
C THR A 571 9.86 5.20 -14.46
N PRO A 572 9.51 5.19 -15.76
CA PRO A 572 8.73 6.25 -16.40
C PRO A 572 7.40 6.55 -15.70
N GLU A 573 6.64 5.52 -15.38
CA GLU A 573 5.36 5.58 -14.68
C GLU A 573 5.52 6.06 -13.23
N ALA A 574 6.53 5.59 -12.51
CA ALA A 574 6.85 6.07 -11.17
C ALA A 574 7.27 7.55 -11.18
N ASN A 575 8.01 7.98 -12.21
CA ASN A 575 8.38 9.38 -12.39
C ASN A 575 7.17 10.28 -12.69
N HIS A 576 6.23 9.78 -13.53
CA HIS A 576 4.96 10.46 -13.79
C HIS A 576 4.16 10.65 -12.48
N LEU A 577 3.96 9.59 -11.73
CA LEU A 577 3.24 9.64 -10.46
C LEU A 577 3.93 10.53 -9.42
N ALA A 578 5.26 10.46 -9.30
CA ALA A 578 6.00 11.29 -8.35
C ALA A 578 5.80 12.79 -8.64
N LYS A 579 5.88 13.20 -9.92
CA LYS A 579 5.63 14.59 -10.35
C LYS A 579 4.19 15.01 -10.07
N PHE A 580 3.26 14.12 -10.32
CA PHE A 580 1.84 14.32 -10.05
C PHE A 580 1.58 14.57 -8.56
N LEU A 581 2.07 13.71 -7.67
CA LEU A 581 1.93 13.85 -6.22
C LEU A 581 2.61 15.13 -5.71
N ASP A 582 3.77 15.48 -6.24
CA ASP A 582 4.48 16.72 -5.89
C ASP A 582 3.66 17.96 -6.21
N LYS A 583 3.07 18.02 -7.40
CA LYS A 583 2.18 19.12 -7.80
C LYS A 583 0.94 19.20 -6.91
N MET A 584 0.33 18.06 -6.60
CA MET A 584 -0.85 17.98 -5.75
C MET A 584 -0.57 18.51 -4.33
N ILE A 585 0.54 18.09 -3.73
CA ILE A 585 0.97 18.56 -2.38
C ILE A 585 1.24 20.07 -2.42
N SER A 586 1.97 20.54 -3.45
CA SER A 586 2.28 21.97 -3.62
C SER A 586 1.02 22.84 -3.76
N ASP A 587 0.03 22.38 -4.51
CA ASP A 587 -1.22 23.12 -4.72
C ASP A 587 -2.10 23.09 -3.45
N TRP A 588 -2.06 21.99 -2.70
CA TRP A 588 -2.71 21.92 -1.39
C TRP A 588 -2.07 22.87 -0.38
N ASP A 589 -0.73 22.91 -0.31
CA ASP A 589 0.00 23.83 0.55
C ASP A 589 -0.33 25.30 0.22
N LYS A 590 -0.47 25.63 -1.07
CA LYS A 590 -0.90 26.97 -1.50
C LYS A 590 -2.33 27.31 -1.05
N LYS A 591 -3.28 26.33 -1.16
CA LYS A 591 -4.67 26.52 -0.73
C LYS A 591 -4.79 26.65 0.78
N ASN A 592 -3.96 25.94 1.53
CA ASN A 592 -3.98 25.89 3.00
C ASN A 592 -2.91 26.77 3.65
N LYS A 593 -2.37 27.74 2.91
CA LYS A 593 -1.33 28.68 3.39
C LYS A 593 -1.81 29.38 4.65
N GLY A 594 -1.03 29.23 5.73
CA GLY A 594 -1.30 29.89 7.01
C GLY A 594 -1.86 29.02 8.13
N ILE A 595 -2.27 27.77 7.86
CA ILE A 595 -2.64 26.85 8.95
C ILE A 595 -1.36 26.40 9.67
N LYS A 596 -1.34 26.58 11.00
CA LYS A 596 -0.24 26.12 11.87
C LYS A 596 -0.82 25.16 12.91
N ILE A 597 -0.42 23.90 12.85
CA ILE A 597 -0.82 22.88 13.83
C ILE A 597 0.43 22.40 14.55
N SER A 598 0.40 22.38 15.88
CA SER A 598 1.50 21.83 16.68
C SER A 598 1.65 20.34 16.44
N LYS A 599 2.87 19.84 16.61
CA LYS A 599 3.19 18.42 16.47
C LYS A 599 2.43 17.51 17.45
N SER A 600 2.11 18.01 18.61
CA SER A 600 1.38 17.29 19.65
C SER A 600 -0.14 17.48 19.59
N ALA A 601 -0.66 18.25 18.63
CA ALA A 601 -2.10 18.41 18.44
C ALA A 601 -2.67 17.27 17.58
N VAL A 602 -3.85 16.79 17.94
CA VAL A 602 -4.55 15.71 17.24
C VAL A 602 -5.78 16.25 16.52
N ILE A 603 -5.81 16.10 15.21
CA ILE A 603 -6.98 16.44 14.38
C ILE A 603 -7.57 15.13 13.85
N LYS A 604 -8.75 14.78 14.31
CA LYS A 604 -9.41 13.53 13.91
C LYS A 604 -9.95 13.57 12.48
N PRO A 605 -10.05 12.42 11.79
CA PRO A 605 -10.63 12.34 10.47
C PRO A 605 -12.06 12.95 10.40
N GLY A 606 -12.35 13.69 9.32
CA GLY A 606 -13.63 14.36 9.16
C GLY A 606 -13.73 15.76 9.81
N ALA A 607 -12.80 16.14 10.69
CA ALA A 607 -12.71 17.51 11.18
C ALA A 607 -12.30 18.47 10.05
N LYS A 608 -12.92 19.67 10.01
CA LYS A 608 -12.65 20.70 9.00
C LYS A 608 -12.04 21.92 9.64
N LEU A 609 -10.88 22.36 9.18
CA LEU A 609 -10.23 23.59 9.61
C LEU A 609 -10.22 24.60 8.48
N GLY A 610 -10.65 25.83 8.80
CA GLY A 610 -10.57 26.98 7.91
C GLY A 610 -9.11 27.48 7.74
N LYS A 611 -8.94 28.48 6.86
CA LYS A 611 -7.62 29.07 6.55
C LYS A 611 -7.05 29.84 7.74
N ASN A 612 -5.72 29.96 7.81
CA ASN A 612 -4.98 30.74 8.80
C ASN A 612 -5.28 30.34 10.27
N CYS A 613 -5.72 29.13 10.52
CA CYS A 613 -5.91 28.62 11.88
C CYS A 613 -4.58 28.25 12.54
N ILE A 614 -4.52 28.43 13.86
CA ILE A 614 -3.41 28.00 14.70
C ILE A 614 -3.96 27.02 15.74
N VAL A 615 -3.41 25.82 15.79
CA VAL A 615 -3.74 24.80 16.81
C VAL A 615 -2.45 24.49 17.57
N GLU A 616 -2.45 24.80 18.85
CA GLU A 616 -1.26 24.62 19.71
C GLU A 616 -1.21 23.22 20.36
N ASP A 617 -0.15 22.98 21.15
CA ASP A 617 0.21 21.69 21.68
C ASP A 617 -0.91 20.98 22.46
N TYR A 618 -0.98 19.65 22.33
CA TYR A 618 -1.87 18.74 23.05
C TYR A 618 -3.35 19.02 22.88
N SER A 619 -3.74 19.81 21.88
CA SER A 619 -5.15 20.05 21.58
C SER A 619 -5.70 18.91 20.71
N ILE A 620 -6.95 18.52 20.97
CA ILE A 620 -7.64 17.44 20.26
C ILE A 620 -8.89 18.03 19.61
N ILE A 621 -9.02 17.85 18.29
CA ILE A 621 -10.22 18.21 17.54
C ILE A 621 -10.84 16.92 17.00
N GLU A 622 -12.00 16.56 17.53
CA GLU A 622 -12.70 15.32 17.19
C GLU A 622 -13.36 15.40 15.81
N SER A 623 -13.81 14.24 15.33
CA SER A 623 -14.42 14.04 14.02
C SER A 623 -15.63 14.96 13.81
N ASN A 624 -15.93 15.27 12.53
CA ASN A 624 -17.09 16.10 12.13
C ASN A 624 -17.12 17.52 12.71
N SER A 625 -16.12 17.93 13.50
CA SER A 625 -16.01 19.31 14.00
C SER A 625 -15.71 20.27 12.84
N ILE A 626 -16.26 21.46 12.88
CA ILE A 626 -16.04 22.50 11.88
C ILE A 626 -15.43 23.72 12.56
N ILE A 627 -14.20 24.07 12.18
CA ILE A 627 -13.50 25.25 12.67
C ILE A 627 -13.40 26.26 11.53
N GLY A 628 -13.90 27.46 11.73
CA GLY A 628 -13.85 28.56 10.76
C GLY A 628 -12.43 29.06 10.48
N ASN A 629 -12.34 30.15 9.71
CA ASN A 629 -11.05 30.77 9.34
C ASN A 629 -10.46 31.61 10.47
N GLU A 630 -9.13 31.77 10.48
CA GLU A 630 -8.39 32.68 11.37
C GLU A 630 -8.59 32.38 12.87
N CYS A 631 -8.92 31.13 13.22
CA CYS A 631 -9.10 30.70 14.60
C CYS A 631 -7.77 30.43 15.28
N LYS A 632 -7.72 30.69 16.60
CA LYS A 632 -6.58 30.32 17.43
C LYS A 632 -7.04 29.41 18.57
N ILE A 633 -6.62 28.16 18.53
CA ILE A 633 -6.87 27.12 19.52
C ILE A 633 -5.56 26.91 20.27
N HIS A 634 -5.55 27.30 21.54
CA HIS A 634 -4.37 27.23 22.38
C HIS A 634 -4.15 25.82 22.93
N LYS A 635 -3.17 25.66 23.82
CA LYS A 635 -2.72 24.36 24.34
C LYS A 635 -3.79 23.62 25.13
N ASN A 636 -3.82 22.29 24.98
CA ASN A 636 -4.67 21.39 25.75
C ASN A 636 -6.17 21.75 25.65
N VAL A 637 -6.64 22.03 24.46
CA VAL A 637 -8.05 22.26 24.15
C VAL A 637 -8.65 21.01 23.55
N TYR A 638 -9.75 20.55 24.11
CA TYR A 638 -10.56 19.45 23.57
C TYR A 638 -11.79 20.01 22.88
N ILE A 639 -11.98 19.68 21.60
CA ILE A 639 -13.16 20.02 20.80
C ILE A 639 -13.83 18.72 20.39
N ASP A 640 -15.02 18.48 20.87
CA ASP A 640 -15.77 17.24 20.72
C ASP A 640 -16.41 17.09 19.33
N ASP A 641 -16.87 15.88 19.02
CA ASP A 641 -17.49 15.51 17.76
C ASP A 641 -18.66 16.43 17.37
N GLY A 642 -18.63 16.93 16.14
CA GLY A 642 -19.71 17.76 15.58
C GLY A 642 -19.79 19.19 16.11
N VAL A 643 -18.83 19.65 16.91
CA VAL A 643 -18.79 21.06 17.39
C VAL A 643 -18.54 22.01 16.22
N VAL A 644 -19.28 23.14 16.23
CA VAL A 644 -19.11 24.20 15.22
C VAL A 644 -18.49 25.43 15.85
N VAL A 645 -17.37 25.87 15.29
CA VAL A 645 -16.63 27.07 15.67
C VAL A 645 -16.57 28.02 14.48
N GLY A 646 -17.08 29.23 14.63
CA GLY A 646 -17.06 30.26 13.61
C GLY A 646 -15.67 30.80 13.28
N ASN A 647 -15.61 31.89 12.52
CA ASN A 647 -14.35 32.51 12.11
C ASN A 647 -13.76 33.41 13.23
N LYS A 648 -12.42 33.55 13.25
CA LYS A 648 -11.70 34.46 14.17
C LYS A 648 -11.97 34.18 15.66
N VAL A 649 -12.34 32.95 15.99
CA VAL A 649 -12.53 32.50 17.37
C VAL A 649 -11.19 32.24 18.04
N LYS A 650 -11.10 32.65 19.32
CA LYS A 650 -9.93 32.41 20.13
C LYS A 650 -10.30 31.60 21.38
N ILE A 651 -9.79 30.36 21.46
CA ILE A 651 -9.98 29.47 22.60
C ILE A 651 -8.66 29.37 23.34
N GLN A 652 -8.62 29.81 24.60
CA GLN A 652 -7.44 29.76 25.45
C GLN A 652 -7.17 28.34 25.97
N ASN A 653 -6.07 28.17 26.74
CA ASN A 653 -5.63 26.88 27.23
C ASN A 653 -6.64 26.14 28.13
N ASN A 654 -6.55 24.80 28.10
CA ASN A 654 -7.26 23.91 29.03
C ASN A 654 -8.79 24.01 28.95
N ASN A 655 -9.34 24.10 27.78
CA ASN A 655 -10.79 24.16 27.56
C ASN A 655 -11.30 22.84 26.98
N SER A 656 -12.50 22.43 27.42
CA SER A 656 -13.26 21.35 26.82
C SER A 656 -14.54 21.90 26.21
N ILE A 657 -14.65 21.87 24.89
CA ILE A 657 -15.83 22.28 24.13
C ILE A 657 -16.58 21.00 23.75
N TYR A 658 -17.58 20.65 24.53
CA TYR A 658 -18.29 19.40 24.33
C TYR A 658 -19.34 19.50 23.23
N LYS A 659 -19.79 18.34 22.75
CA LYS A 659 -20.87 18.19 21.77
C LYS A 659 -22.08 19.02 22.13
N GLY A 660 -22.66 19.71 21.14
CA GLY A 660 -23.81 20.62 21.32
C GLY A 660 -23.43 22.08 21.62
N VAL A 661 -22.13 22.39 21.70
CA VAL A 661 -21.65 23.78 21.80
C VAL A 661 -21.44 24.36 20.41
N CYS A 662 -21.97 25.53 20.14
CA CYS A 662 -21.74 26.34 18.96
C CYS A 662 -21.12 27.68 19.35
N LEU A 663 -20.00 28.04 18.73
CA LEU A 663 -19.31 29.31 18.92
C LEU A 663 -19.40 30.11 17.62
N ASP A 664 -20.06 31.26 17.64
CA ASP A 664 -20.14 32.16 16.48
C ASP A 664 -18.80 32.87 16.20
N ASP A 665 -18.73 33.63 15.10
CA ASP A 665 -17.56 34.40 14.71
C ASP A 665 -17.10 35.37 15.81
N GLY A 666 -15.80 35.47 16.00
CA GLY A 666 -15.14 36.41 16.90
C GLY A 666 -15.29 36.12 18.39
N VAL A 667 -15.82 34.96 18.77
CA VAL A 667 -15.97 34.56 20.18
C VAL A 667 -14.60 34.40 20.84
N PHE A 668 -14.49 34.87 22.07
CA PHE A 668 -13.33 34.63 22.94
C PHE A 668 -13.71 33.70 24.10
N VAL A 669 -12.93 32.62 24.27
CA VAL A 669 -13.07 31.69 25.40
C VAL A 669 -11.79 31.75 26.24
N GLY A 670 -11.92 32.18 27.48
CA GLY A 670 -10.82 32.29 28.45
C GLY A 670 -10.24 30.94 28.85
N THR A 671 -9.18 30.94 29.64
CA THR A 671 -8.53 29.73 30.14
C THR A 671 -9.41 29.00 31.15
N ASN A 672 -9.43 27.64 31.10
CA ASN A 672 -10.18 26.80 32.04
C ASN A 672 -11.69 27.10 32.08
N VAL A 673 -12.29 27.46 30.96
CA VAL A 673 -13.77 27.56 30.87
C VAL A 673 -14.34 26.15 30.74
N CYS A 674 -15.40 25.88 31.50
CA CYS A 674 -16.06 24.60 31.47
C CYS A 674 -17.47 24.75 30.85
N PHE A 675 -17.69 24.14 29.70
CA PHE A 675 -19.00 23.94 29.12
C PHE A 675 -19.62 22.66 29.63
N ILE A 676 -20.82 22.72 30.18
CA ILE A 676 -21.57 21.57 30.67
C ILE A 676 -22.51 21.09 29.57
N ASN A 677 -22.51 19.81 29.23
CA ASN A 677 -23.40 19.24 28.21
C ASN A 677 -24.53 18.39 28.79
N ASP A 678 -24.45 18.02 30.09
CA ASP A 678 -25.53 17.33 30.81
C ASP A 678 -25.90 18.07 32.08
N LYS A 679 -27.16 18.48 32.15
CA LYS A 679 -27.71 19.26 33.27
C LYS A 679 -27.85 18.46 34.57
N TYR A 680 -28.06 17.16 34.44
CA TYR A 680 -28.31 16.25 35.57
C TYR A 680 -27.51 14.97 35.44
N PRO A 681 -26.18 15.03 35.44
CA PRO A 681 -25.33 13.88 35.14
C PRO A 681 -25.50 12.75 36.15
N ARG A 682 -25.69 11.54 35.67
CA ARG A 682 -25.81 10.31 36.45
C ARG A 682 -24.99 9.19 35.81
N ALA A 683 -24.34 8.39 36.61
CA ALA A 683 -23.69 7.17 36.15
C ALA A 683 -24.67 5.98 36.00
N ILE A 684 -25.70 5.97 36.87
CA ILE A 684 -26.72 4.95 36.91
C ILE A 684 -28.14 5.55 37.03
N LEU A 685 -29.13 4.85 36.52
CA LEU A 685 -30.53 5.10 36.72
C LEU A 685 -30.99 4.68 38.15
N ARG A 686 -32.18 5.09 38.58
CA ARG A 686 -32.70 4.69 39.91
C ARG A 686 -32.88 3.18 40.09
N ASN A 687 -33.02 2.44 39.00
CA ASN A 687 -33.13 0.99 38.98
C ASN A 687 -31.75 0.27 39.06
N GLY A 688 -30.64 1.01 39.14
CA GLY A 688 -29.29 0.47 39.20
C GLY A 688 -28.63 0.20 37.85
N GLU A 689 -29.32 0.38 36.72
CA GLU A 689 -28.80 0.24 35.38
C GLU A 689 -27.87 1.41 34.99
N LYS A 690 -26.91 1.17 34.14
CA LYS A 690 -26.06 2.23 33.58
C LYS A 690 -26.91 3.18 32.73
N VAL A 691 -26.67 4.48 32.84
CA VAL A 691 -27.21 5.48 31.94
C VAL A 691 -26.66 5.24 30.54
N GLY A 692 -27.55 5.09 29.55
CA GLY A 692 -27.22 4.92 28.14
C GLY A 692 -27.47 6.18 27.33
N GLU A 693 -27.19 6.14 26.04
CA GLU A 693 -27.37 7.29 25.12
C GLU A 693 -28.84 7.80 25.05
N LYS A 694 -29.81 6.95 25.34
CA LYS A 694 -31.25 7.30 25.30
C LYS A 694 -31.75 7.94 26.57
N ASP A 695 -30.94 7.95 27.63
CA ASP A 695 -31.37 8.37 28.97
C ASP A 695 -31.07 9.83 29.27
N TRP A 696 -30.38 10.52 28.36
CA TRP A 696 -30.11 11.96 28.47
C TRP A 696 -30.41 12.71 27.18
N ASN A 697 -30.71 14.00 27.29
CA ASN A 697 -30.98 14.84 26.14
C ASN A 697 -29.93 15.91 26.01
N LEU A 698 -29.23 15.94 24.85
CA LEU A 698 -28.31 17.01 24.51
C LEU A 698 -29.07 18.36 24.47
N LYS A 699 -28.56 19.34 25.21
CA LYS A 699 -29.03 20.72 25.14
C LYS A 699 -27.94 21.58 24.54
N GLU A 700 -28.23 22.17 23.40
CA GLU A 700 -27.30 23.02 22.69
C GLU A 700 -27.00 24.31 23.45
N THR A 701 -25.72 24.66 23.52
CA THR A 701 -25.23 25.93 24.10
C THR A 701 -24.71 26.80 22.98
N HIS A 702 -25.21 28.01 22.88
CA HIS A 702 -24.85 28.93 21.80
C HIS A 702 -24.14 30.17 22.34
N VAL A 703 -22.93 30.40 21.84
CA VAL A 703 -22.16 31.61 22.15
C VAL A 703 -22.14 32.50 20.90
N CYS A 704 -22.88 33.59 20.96
CA CYS A 704 -23.15 34.44 19.82
C CYS A 704 -21.97 35.36 19.47
N TYR A 705 -22.04 35.95 18.27
CA TYR A 705 -21.03 36.78 17.65
C TYR A 705 -20.36 37.77 18.63
N GLY A 706 -19.02 37.72 18.67
CA GLY A 706 -18.21 38.65 19.48
C GLY A 706 -18.34 38.54 20.99
N ALA A 707 -19.04 37.53 21.50
CA ALA A 707 -19.16 37.31 22.94
C ALA A 707 -17.80 36.88 23.56
N SER A 708 -17.59 37.23 24.83
CA SER A 708 -16.35 36.96 25.57
C SER A 708 -16.65 36.25 26.88
N ILE A 709 -16.02 35.09 27.09
CA ILE A 709 -16.14 34.28 28.31
C ILE A 709 -14.84 34.35 29.09
N GLY A 710 -14.89 34.89 30.31
CA GLY A 710 -13.75 35.04 31.21
C GLY A 710 -13.25 33.71 31.74
N ALA A 711 -11.97 33.68 32.12
CA ALA A 711 -11.30 32.50 32.60
C ALA A 711 -11.98 31.85 33.81
N GLY A 712 -11.98 30.50 33.87
CA GLY A 712 -12.53 29.74 34.99
C GLY A 712 -14.05 29.79 35.09
N SER A 713 -14.75 30.27 34.08
CA SER A 713 -16.23 30.33 34.07
C SER A 713 -16.85 28.96 33.76
N THR A 714 -18.05 28.70 34.32
CA THR A 714 -18.83 27.51 33.98
C THR A 714 -20.08 27.93 33.23
N ILE A 715 -20.30 27.34 32.06
CA ILE A 715 -21.47 27.60 31.21
C ILE A 715 -22.38 26.37 31.22
N MET A 716 -23.61 26.52 31.73
CA MET A 716 -24.58 25.43 31.74
C MET A 716 -25.09 25.10 30.33
N CYS A 717 -25.44 23.85 30.10
CA CYS A 717 -26.03 23.42 28.84
C CYS A 717 -27.41 24.09 28.60
N GLY A 718 -27.70 24.39 27.35
CA GLY A 718 -28.94 25.04 26.93
C GLY A 718 -28.95 26.54 27.14
N VAL A 719 -27.79 27.16 27.41
CA VAL A 719 -27.67 28.62 27.63
C VAL A 719 -27.24 29.31 26.35
N THR A 720 -27.82 30.44 26.05
CA THR A 720 -27.39 31.36 25.00
C THR A 720 -26.62 32.54 25.59
N ILE A 721 -25.37 32.74 25.17
CA ILE A 721 -24.59 33.96 25.46
C ILE A 721 -24.78 34.93 24.30
N GLY A 722 -25.49 36.03 24.55
CA GLY A 722 -25.86 37.01 23.53
C GLY A 722 -24.67 37.71 22.86
N LYS A 723 -24.91 38.32 21.69
CA LYS A 723 -23.89 39.04 20.92
C LYS A 723 -23.21 40.09 21.79
N TRP A 724 -21.86 40.15 21.68
CA TRP A 724 -21.05 41.11 22.45
C TRP A 724 -21.27 41.04 23.98
N ALA A 725 -21.93 40.02 24.51
CA ALA A 725 -22.01 39.79 25.94
C ALA A 725 -20.67 39.41 26.54
N MET A 726 -20.45 39.74 27.80
CA MET A 726 -19.25 39.40 28.53
C MET A 726 -19.60 38.62 29.81
N VAL A 727 -18.97 37.47 29.95
CA VAL A 727 -19.02 36.70 31.18
C VAL A 727 -17.73 36.98 31.94
N ALA A 728 -17.78 37.53 33.14
CA ALA A 728 -16.64 37.80 33.97
C ALA A 728 -15.97 36.51 34.44
N ALA A 729 -14.65 36.54 34.67
CA ALA A 729 -13.90 35.37 35.13
C ALA A 729 -14.50 34.73 36.42
N GLY A 730 -14.51 33.41 36.50
CA GLY A 730 -14.99 32.63 37.63
C GLY A 730 -16.52 32.64 37.77
N SER A 731 -17.28 33.04 36.77
CA SER A 731 -18.74 33.08 36.81
C SER A 731 -19.39 31.73 36.51
N VAL A 732 -20.56 31.47 37.10
CA VAL A 732 -21.40 30.31 36.81
C VAL A 732 -22.68 30.76 36.14
N VAL A 733 -22.76 30.55 34.81
CA VAL A 733 -23.88 30.98 33.98
C VAL A 733 -24.92 29.87 33.91
N LEU A 734 -26.11 30.11 34.49
CA LEU A 734 -27.21 29.14 34.55
C LEU A 734 -28.36 29.50 33.60
N GLU A 735 -28.43 30.73 33.13
CA GLU A 735 -29.49 31.30 32.31
C GLU A 735 -28.91 32.10 31.15
N ASP A 736 -29.73 32.38 30.15
CA ASP A 736 -29.34 33.17 28.98
C ASP A 736 -28.77 34.53 29.37
N VAL A 737 -27.73 34.94 28.70
CA VAL A 737 -27.09 36.25 28.87
C VAL A 737 -27.52 37.14 27.70
N PRO A 738 -28.22 38.26 27.96
CA PRO A 738 -28.64 39.19 26.91
C PRO A 738 -27.46 39.81 26.15
N GLU A 739 -27.74 40.31 24.96
CA GLU A 739 -26.76 41.00 24.11
C GLU A 739 -26.17 42.25 24.83
N GLY A 740 -24.87 42.45 24.68
CA GLY A 740 -24.16 43.65 25.12
C GLY A 740 -24.10 43.86 26.64
N VAL A 741 -24.41 42.85 27.45
CA VAL A 741 -24.33 42.98 28.91
C VAL A 741 -23.15 42.20 29.49
N MET A 742 -22.70 42.64 30.68
CA MET A 742 -21.72 41.90 31.46
C MET A 742 -22.40 41.22 32.64
N VAL A 743 -22.11 39.91 32.78
CA VAL A 743 -22.56 39.10 33.94
C VAL A 743 -21.39 38.68 34.79
N ALA A 744 -21.59 38.54 36.09
CA ALA A 744 -20.56 38.05 37.01
C ALA A 744 -21.21 37.29 38.19
N GLY A 745 -20.40 36.42 38.83
CA GLY A 745 -20.75 35.75 40.07
C GLY A 745 -21.23 34.30 39.91
N ASN A 746 -21.57 33.66 41.01
CA ASN A 746 -22.14 32.33 41.11
C ASN A 746 -23.41 32.36 42.01
N PRO A 747 -24.61 32.24 41.43
CA PRO A 747 -24.89 32.28 40.00
C PRO A 747 -24.63 33.67 39.37
N ALA A 748 -24.30 33.68 38.09
CA ALA A 748 -24.00 34.91 37.35
C ALA A 748 -25.22 35.82 37.29
N ARG A 749 -25.00 37.13 37.50
CA ARG A 749 -26.03 38.18 37.43
C ARG A 749 -25.49 39.35 36.59
N ILE A 750 -26.39 40.10 35.98
CA ILE A 750 -26.01 41.29 35.20
C ILE A 750 -25.39 42.33 36.15
N ILE A 751 -24.17 42.70 35.89
CA ILE A 751 -23.44 43.73 36.64
C ILE A 751 -23.21 45.01 35.84
N LYS A 752 -23.33 44.94 34.51
CA LYS A 752 -23.18 46.11 33.62
C LYS A 752 -24.03 45.90 32.36
N LYS A 753 -24.72 46.96 31.94
CA LYS A 753 -25.46 47.04 30.68
C LYS A 753 -24.70 47.94 29.70
N ASP A 754 -24.91 47.74 28.40
CA ASP A 754 -24.34 48.55 27.33
C ASP A 754 -22.78 48.63 27.37
N ILE A 755 -22.13 47.50 27.30
CA ILE A 755 -20.66 47.47 27.22
C ILE A 755 -20.25 48.08 25.89
N LYS A 756 -19.55 49.20 25.96
CA LYS A 756 -18.90 49.83 24.81
C LYS A 756 -17.44 49.36 24.73
N TYR A 757 -17.02 48.87 23.58
CA TYR A 757 -15.61 48.54 23.26
C TYR A 757 -15.03 49.67 22.40
#